data_1315d2063974b93c4a00aa5ea5eadb6b
#
_entry.id   1315d2063974b93c4a00aa5ea5eadb6b
#
_cell.length_a   1.000
_cell.length_b   1.000
_cell.length_c   1.000
_cell.angle_alpha   90.00
_cell.angle_beta   90.00
_cell.angle_gamma   90.00
#
_symmetry.space_group_name_H-M   'P 1'
#
loop_
_entity.id
_entity.type
_entity.pdbx_description
1 polymer ?
#
loop_
_entity_poly.entity_id
_entity_poly.type
_entity_poly.pdbx_seq_one_letter_code
_entity_poly.pdbx_strand_id
1 'polypeptide(L)'
;MEFLVSKGDYIRYFKRSLLLVLVCVIVLVCTDQDYYSLLGVTKEASSREIRQAFKKLALKLHPDKNQNDPNAHENFLKINRAYEVLKDEDLRKKYDKYGEKGLEDQQQGGRYESWHFYRYDFGIYDDDPEIITLDRGEFDAAVNSGELWFVNFYSPRCSHCHELAPTWREFAKEMDGVIRIGAVNCGDNRMLCRIKGINSYPSLYVFKTGMQPVKYYGDRSKESLKNFAMQYVTSTVTELWAGNFVNAIETSFASGVGWLITFCAERGDCLSYQTRLKLAGMLEGLVNVGWMDCGTQGELCDNLDISSSTTAYFPPGATINNKEKGGVLFLNSLDAREIYQEVMQHLPDFEIISAASLEDRLAHHRWLLFFQFGESDKSNVEEFKKLRFLLRDEHIQVGKFDCLSSPTICSKLYVYQPCLAVFKGKGTGDYEIHHGKKILYDIVAFAKESVNSHVITLGPQNFPDKEKEPWLVDFFAPWCPPCRALLPELRKASKHLYGQLKFGTLDCTVHEGLCNMHNIRAYPTTVVFNQSDVHEYEGHHSAEQILEFIEDLRNPSVVSLTPETFVELVQRRKREEIWMVDFYAPWCGPCQALMPEWKKMARMLNGLISVGSVDCQKYYSFCHQESVRGYPEIRLFPQKSNTAHQYFSYNGWHRDSYSLRGWGLGYLPQVSVDLTPQSFTEKVLNGKDHWVIDFYAPWCGPCQNFAPEFEILARMVKGKVKAGKVDCQAYSQTCQTADIRAYPTVKFYPYQGTKVKSTFPTNRLVVINEKIEKHPGSSRKLPLFV
;
A
#
# COMPACT_ATOMS: atom_id res chain seq x y z
N MET A 1 51.16 61.42 -31.31
CA MET A 1 49.71 61.27 -31.42
C MET A 1 49.34 60.24 -30.38
N GLU A 2 49.07 60.69 -29.20
CA GLU A 2 48.68 59.88 -28.04
C GLU A 2 47.17 59.57 -28.11
N PHE A 3 46.79 58.34 -28.13
CA PHE A 3 45.41 57.95 -28.02
C PHE A 3 45.03 57.80 -26.48
N LEU A 4 44.42 58.85 -26.00
CA LEU A 4 43.74 58.80 -24.67
C LEU A 4 42.45 58.02 -24.83
N VAL A 5 42.48 56.71 -24.46
CA VAL A 5 41.27 55.94 -24.25
C VAL A 5 40.77 56.22 -22.84
N SER A 6 39.57 56.85 -22.73
CA SER A 6 39.00 57.30 -21.48
C SER A 6 38.69 56.12 -20.53
N LYS A 7 39.06 56.26 -19.23
CA LYS A 7 38.72 55.29 -18.17
C LYS A 7 37.23 54.88 -18.15
N GLY A 8 36.33 55.61 -18.75
CA GLY A 8 34.90 55.33 -18.80
C GLY A 8 34.53 54.19 -19.75
N ASP A 9 35.30 54.00 -20.86
CA ASP A 9 35.03 52.97 -21.84
C ASP A 9 35.50 51.60 -21.38
N TYR A 10 36.59 51.55 -20.58
CA TYR A 10 37.09 50.31 -19.99
C TYR A 10 36.11 49.73 -18.95
N ILE A 11 35.44 50.56 -18.18
CA ILE A 11 34.47 50.16 -17.19
C ILE A 11 33.16 49.69 -17.87
N ARG A 12 32.77 50.29 -19.01
CA ARG A 12 31.60 49.81 -19.80
C ARG A 12 31.87 48.48 -20.48
N TYR A 13 33.09 48.29 -21.03
CA TYR A 13 33.47 47.01 -21.64
C TYR A 13 33.55 45.87 -20.57
N PHE A 14 34.12 46.15 -19.40
CA PHE A 14 34.24 45.17 -18.32
C PHE A 14 32.89 44.82 -17.77
N LYS A 15 31.97 45.78 -17.60
CA LYS A 15 30.58 45.49 -17.17
C LYS A 15 29.80 44.69 -18.22
N ARG A 16 29.98 44.97 -19.52
CA ARG A 16 29.35 44.17 -20.60
C ARG A 16 29.92 42.78 -20.71
N SER A 17 31.22 42.58 -20.57
CA SER A 17 31.86 41.27 -20.55
C SER A 17 31.44 40.46 -19.31
N LEU A 18 31.37 41.12 -18.12
CA LEU A 18 30.91 40.47 -16.91
C LEU A 18 29.43 40.06 -16.99
N LEU A 19 28.59 40.92 -17.61
CA LEU A 19 27.18 40.60 -17.85
C LEU A 19 27.00 39.44 -18.85
N LEU A 20 27.83 39.42 -19.92
CA LEU A 20 27.84 38.32 -20.88
C LEU A 20 28.33 37.01 -20.28
N VAL A 21 29.36 37.05 -19.44
CA VAL A 21 29.83 35.89 -18.69
C VAL A 21 28.77 35.41 -17.69
N LEU A 22 28.11 36.35 -16.99
CA LEU A 22 27.01 36.00 -16.05
C LEU A 22 25.79 35.40 -16.80
N VAL A 23 25.43 35.97 -17.97
CA VAL A 23 24.36 35.42 -18.83
C VAL A 23 24.77 34.07 -19.40
N CYS A 24 26.03 33.87 -19.83
CA CYS A 24 26.53 32.56 -20.27
C CYS A 24 26.58 31.55 -19.13
N VAL A 25 26.96 31.97 -17.90
CA VAL A 25 26.93 31.07 -16.72
C VAL A 25 25.50 30.73 -16.30
N ILE A 26 24.57 31.72 -16.37
CA ILE A 26 23.14 31.47 -16.13
C ILE A 26 22.54 30.55 -17.21
N VAL A 27 22.92 30.72 -18.47
CA VAL A 27 22.45 29.84 -19.56
C VAL A 27 23.09 28.46 -19.47
N LEU A 28 24.33 28.31 -19.00
CA LEU A 28 24.98 27.01 -18.75
C LEU A 28 24.45 26.29 -17.52
N VAL A 29 23.90 27.00 -16.53
CA VAL A 29 23.26 26.39 -15.33
C VAL A 29 21.81 26.03 -15.61
N CYS A 30 21.18 26.48 -16.69
CA CYS A 30 19.78 26.23 -17.06
C CYS A 30 19.57 25.11 -18.10
N THR A 31 20.51 24.18 -18.33
CA THR A 31 20.35 23.13 -19.35
C THR A 31 20.34 21.68 -18.84
N ASP A 32 20.09 21.45 -17.56
CA ASP A 32 19.60 20.14 -17.14
C ASP A 32 18.07 20.11 -17.37
N GLN A 33 17.66 19.66 -18.56
CA GLN A 33 16.24 19.41 -18.84
C GLN A 33 15.77 18.26 -17.93
N ASP A 34 14.91 18.60 -16.96
CA ASP A 34 14.24 17.65 -16.11
C ASP A 34 13.56 16.53 -16.92
N TYR A 35 13.70 15.28 -16.51
CA TYR A 35 13.17 14.11 -17.22
C TYR A 35 11.66 14.16 -17.44
N TYR A 36 10.91 14.77 -16.52
CA TYR A 36 9.48 14.98 -16.68
C TYR A 36 9.19 15.97 -17.83
N SER A 37 9.93 17.06 -17.86
CA SER A 37 9.84 18.05 -18.95
C SER A 37 10.24 17.47 -20.31
N LEU A 38 11.24 16.58 -20.35
CA LEU A 38 11.65 15.87 -21.57
C LEU A 38 10.54 14.99 -22.13
N LEU A 39 9.78 14.33 -21.27
CA LEU A 39 8.61 13.52 -21.67
C LEU A 39 7.34 14.36 -21.87
N GLY A 40 7.34 15.64 -21.48
CA GLY A 40 6.17 16.52 -21.54
C GLY A 40 5.07 16.12 -20.57
N VAL A 41 5.45 15.63 -19.40
CA VAL A 41 4.55 15.24 -18.31
C VAL A 41 4.90 16.02 -17.03
N THR A 42 3.97 16.06 -16.09
CA THR A 42 4.21 16.66 -14.79
C THR A 42 4.87 15.66 -13.81
N LYS A 43 5.42 16.15 -12.70
CA LYS A 43 6.00 15.28 -11.67
C LYS A 43 4.98 14.36 -11.01
N GLU A 44 3.69 14.70 -11.11
CA GLU A 44 2.55 13.94 -10.62
C GLU A 44 2.13 12.79 -11.55
N ALA A 45 2.68 12.76 -12.77
CA ALA A 45 2.26 11.80 -13.78
C ALA A 45 2.37 10.35 -13.27
N SER A 46 1.30 9.61 -13.46
CA SER A 46 1.26 8.18 -13.20
C SER A 46 2.19 7.41 -14.14
N SER A 47 2.55 6.19 -13.79
CA SER A 47 3.33 5.30 -14.67
C SER A 47 2.66 5.08 -16.02
N ARG A 48 1.32 5.14 -16.08
CA ARG A 48 0.53 5.09 -17.31
C ARG A 48 0.76 6.33 -18.18
N GLU A 49 0.66 7.52 -17.60
CA GLU A 49 0.86 8.79 -18.31
C GLU A 49 2.29 8.93 -18.84
N ILE A 50 3.28 8.52 -18.04
CA ILE A 50 4.69 8.46 -18.45
C ILE A 50 4.86 7.53 -19.65
N ARG A 51 4.26 6.33 -19.64
CA ARG A 51 4.30 5.41 -20.78
C ARG A 51 3.63 5.97 -22.02
N GLN A 52 2.45 6.58 -21.87
CA GLN A 52 1.72 7.21 -22.99
C GLN A 52 2.51 8.38 -23.61
N ALA A 53 3.10 9.22 -22.78
CA ALA A 53 3.91 10.34 -23.22
C ALA A 53 5.16 9.86 -23.97
N PHE A 54 5.89 8.89 -23.41
CA PHE A 54 7.03 8.28 -24.08
C PHE A 54 6.62 7.63 -25.41
N LYS A 55 5.51 6.89 -25.47
CA LYS A 55 4.98 6.27 -26.69
C LYS A 55 4.74 7.30 -27.79
N LYS A 56 4.08 8.42 -27.45
CA LYS A 56 3.83 9.52 -28.39
C LYS A 56 5.12 10.14 -28.91
N LEU A 57 6.08 10.41 -28.02
CA LEU A 57 7.37 11.00 -28.37
C LEU A 57 8.24 10.02 -29.17
N ALA A 58 8.30 8.76 -28.75
CA ALA A 58 9.06 7.73 -29.43
C ALA A 58 8.53 7.51 -30.87
N LEU A 59 7.22 7.49 -31.08
CA LEU A 59 6.62 7.41 -32.42
C LEU A 59 6.97 8.61 -33.31
N LYS A 60 7.13 9.79 -32.70
CA LYS A 60 7.43 11.04 -33.42
C LYS A 60 8.94 11.22 -33.68
N LEU A 61 9.79 10.88 -32.69
CA LEU A 61 11.22 11.21 -32.70
C LEU A 61 12.12 10.02 -33.05
N HIS A 62 11.54 8.83 -33.38
CA HIS A 62 12.32 7.65 -33.69
C HIS A 62 13.27 7.88 -34.87
N PRO A 63 14.56 7.53 -34.74
CA PRO A 63 15.56 7.74 -35.82
C PRO A 63 15.16 7.12 -37.17
N ASP A 64 14.54 5.93 -37.15
CA ASP A 64 14.09 5.24 -38.37
C ASP A 64 13.04 6.05 -39.15
N LYS A 65 12.31 6.96 -38.48
CA LYS A 65 11.30 7.84 -39.10
C LYS A 65 11.82 9.23 -39.39
N ASN A 66 12.93 9.64 -38.80
CA ASN A 66 13.54 10.95 -38.89
C ASN A 66 15.00 10.87 -39.40
N GLN A 67 15.22 10.11 -40.48
CA GLN A 67 16.56 9.88 -41.06
C GLN A 67 17.24 11.17 -41.56
N ASN A 68 16.49 12.23 -41.78
CA ASN A 68 16.98 13.53 -42.25
C ASN A 68 17.34 14.52 -41.14
N ASP A 69 17.04 14.18 -39.84
CA ASP A 69 17.38 15.01 -38.70
C ASP A 69 18.67 14.51 -38.03
N PRO A 70 19.78 15.28 -38.09
CA PRO A 70 21.05 14.90 -37.53
C PRO A 70 20.99 14.70 -35.99
N ASN A 71 20.02 15.33 -35.31
CA ASN A 71 19.85 15.26 -33.85
C ASN A 71 18.80 14.20 -33.41
N ALA A 72 18.15 13.52 -34.37
CA ALA A 72 17.09 12.54 -34.03
C ALA A 72 17.57 11.45 -33.08
N HIS A 73 18.79 10.96 -33.32
CA HIS A 73 19.38 9.91 -32.46
C HIS A 73 19.64 10.40 -31.03
N GLU A 74 20.22 11.58 -30.87
CA GLU A 74 20.52 12.18 -29.56
C GLU A 74 19.24 12.51 -28.80
N ASN A 75 18.25 13.11 -29.45
CA ASN A 75 16.97 13.43 -28.85
C ASN A 75 16.22 12.17 -28.42
N PHE A 76 16.28 11.12 -29.21
CA PHE A 76 15.68 9.83 -28.85
C PHE A 76 16.37 9.18 -27.66
N LEU A 77 17.70 9.24 -27.55
CA LEU A 77 18.44 8.74 -26.40
C LEU A 77 18.06 9.49 -25.11
N LYS A 78 17.85 10.81 -25.17
CA LYS A 78 17.43 11.63 -24.02
C LYS A 78 16.04 11.21 -23.51
N ILE A 79 15.05 11.11 -24.41
CA ILE A 79 13.70 10.70 -24.00
C ILE A 79 13.67 9.24 -23.53
N ASN A 80 14.50 8.38 -24.11
CA ASN A 80 14.64 7.00 -23.67
C ASN A 80 15.22 6.92 -22.26
N ARG A 81 16.30 7.67 -21.97
CA ARG A 81 16.88 7.74 -20.63
C ARG A 81 15.88 8.24 -19.60
N ALA A 82 15.15 9.31 -19.93
CA ALA A 82 14.08 9.83 -19.07
C ALA A 82 13.03 8.76 -18.79
N TYR A 83 12.59 8.03 -19.80
CA TYR A 83 11.61 6.97 -19.67
C TYR A 83 12.12 5.81 -18.81
N GLU A 84 13.34 5.30 -19.07
CA GLU A 84 13.94 4.20 -18.30
C GLU A 84 14.03 4.50 -16.80
N VAL A 85 14.32 5.74 -16.44
CA VAL A 85 14.39 6.18 -15.04
C VAL A 85 12.99 6.35 -14.46
N LEU A 86 12.09 7.02 -15.16
CA LEU A 86 10.77 7.37 -14.61
C LEU A 86 9.76 6.21 -14.62
N LYS A 87 9.99 5.16 -15.44
CA LYS A 87 9.14 3.95 -15.44
C LYS A 87 9.40 3.04 -14.25
N ASP A 88 10.63 3.03 -13.74
CA ASP A 88 11.06 2.23 -12.60
C ASP A 88 10.84 3.01 -11.31
N GLU A 89 10.05 2.45 -10.39
CA GLU A 89 9.67 3.13 -9.15
C GLU A 89 10.86 3.47 -8.26
N ASP A 90 11.86 2.60 -8.20
CA ASP A 90 13.03 2.81 -7.34
C ASP A 90 14.01 3.81 -7.96
N LEU A 91 14.21 3.76 -9.29
CA LEU A 91 15.01 4.75 -10.01
C LEU A 91 14.35 6.13 -10.00
N ARG A 92 13.02 6.18 -10.16
CA ARG A 92 12.25 7.42 -10.08
C ARG A 92 12.40 8.08 -8.71
N LYS A 93 12.26 7.31 -7.61
CA LYS A 93 12.48 7.80 -6.24
C LYS A 93 13.89 8.36 -6.05
N LYS A 94 14.91 7.69 -6.59
CA LYS A 94 16.30 8.16 -6.55
C LYS A 94 16.48 9.45 -7.34
N TYR A 95 15.88 9.51 -8.53
CA TYR A 95 15.91 10.70 -9.37
C TYR A 95 15.18 11.88 -8.72
N ASP A 96 13.99 11.65 -8.13
CA ASP A 96 13.21 12.68 -7.45
C ASP A 96 13.96 13.24 -6.22
N LYS A 97 14.73 12.41 -5.53
CA LYS A 97 15.47 12.78 -4.32
C LYS A 97 16.83 13.41 -4.59
N TYR A 98 17.55 12.93 -5.60
CA TYR A 98 18.97 13.27 -5.81
C TYR A 98 19.27 13.82 -7.21
N GLY A 99 18.27 13.94 -8.10
CA GLY A 99 18.46 14.27 -9.51
C GLY A 99 19.29 13.22 -10.27
N GLU A 100 19.91 13.62 -11.38
CA GLU A 100 20.78 12.72 -12.14
C GLU A 100 21.99 12.20 -11.35
N LYS A 101 22.48 12.95 -10.39
CA LYS A 101 23.59 12.53 -9.51
C LYS A 101 23.28 11.27 -8.70
N GLY A 102 22.01 11.02 -8.37
CA GLY A 102 21.59 9.79 -7.69
C GLY A 102 21.62 8.53 -8.57
N LEU A 103 21.91 8.68 -9.88
CA LEU A 103 21.90 7.61 -10.87
C LEU A 103 23.30 7.25 -11.39
N GLU A 104 24.37 7.90 -10.90
CA GLU A 104 25.75 7.77 -11.41
C GLU A 104 26.31 6.35 -11.29
N ASP A 105 25.87 5.55 -10.32
CA ASP A 105 26.31 4.16 -10.15
C ASP A 105 25.74 3.18 -11.20
N GLN A 106 24.83 3.64 -12.08
CA GLN A 106 24.20 2.83 -13.12
C GLN A 106 24.39 3.39 -14.54
N GLN A 107 25.57 3.93 -14.84
CA GLN A 107 25.94 4.30 -16.22
C GLN A 107 26.18 3.05 -17.07
N GLN A 108 25.17 2.27 -17.35
CA GLN A 108 25.15 1.46 -18.55
C GLN A 108 24.63 2.35 -19.69
N GLY A 109 25.53 2.67 -20.60
CA GLY A 109 25.27 3.48 -21.78
C GLY A 109 23.98 3.03 -22.48
N GLY A 110 23.08 3.96 -22.73
CA GLY A 110 21.81 3.72 -23.41
C GLY A 110 22.08 3.02 -24.75
N ARG A 111 21.82 1.72 -24.79
CA ARG A 111 21.87 0.96 -26.02
C ARG A 111 20.63 1.35 -26.83
N TYR A 112 20.85 1.83 -28.05
CA TYR A 112 19.75 1.98 -29.02
C TYR A 112 19.13 0.60 -29.23
N GLU A 113 17.91 0.44 -28.78
CA GLU A 113 17.13 -0.76 -29.01
C GLU A 113 16.05 -0.47 -30.05
N SER A 114 15.85 -1.39 -31.00
CA SER A 114 14.86 -1.28 -32.05
C SER A 114 13.46 -1.03 -31.49
N TRP A 115 12.59 -0.28 -32.17
CA TRP A 115 11.18 -0.07 -31.84
C TRP A 115 10.44 -1.35 -31.43
N HIS A 116 10.83 -2.50 -32.03
CA HIS A 116 10.28 -3.79 -31.64
C HIS A 116 10.53 -4.17 -30.19
N PHE A 117 11.61 -3.69 -29.57
CA PHE A 117 11.89 -3.93 -28.14
C PHE A 117 10.89 -3.19 -27.24
N TYR A 118 10.62 -1.91 -27.54
CA TYR A 118 9.70 -1.09 -26.74
C TYR A 118 8.23 -1.46 -26.91
N ARG A 119 7.86 -2.17 -27.99
CA ARG A 119 6.47 -2.65 -28.20
C ARG A 119 5.93 -3.49 -27.04
N TYR A 120 6.79 -4.18 -26.33
CA TYR A 120 6.42 -5.02 -25.21
C TYR A 120 6.52 -4.32 -23.83
N ASP A 121 7.01 -3.09 -23.78
CA ASP A 121 7.06 -2.29 -22.56
C ASP A 121 5.77 -1.52 -22.32
N PHE A 122 4.89 -1.41 -23.35
CA PHE A 122 3.60 -0.75 -23.24
C PHE A 122 2.54 -1.72 -22.70
N GLY A 123 1.70 -1.22 -21.77
CA GLY A 123 0.53 -1.96 -21.34
C GLY A 123 -0.45 -2.19 -22.50
N ILE A 124 -1.05 -3.38 -22.55
CA ILE A 124 -2.01 -3.75 -23.61
C ILE A 124 -3.26 -2.83 -23.56
N TYR A 125 -3.63 -2.35 -22.36
CA TYR A 125 -4.88 -1.64 -22.10
C TYR A 125 -4.70 -0.18 -21.66
N ASP A 126 -3.50 0.38 -21.75
CA ASP A 126 -3.22 1.73 -21.24
C ASP A 126 -4.01 2.85 -21.95
N ASP A 127 -4.42 2.61 -23.18
CA ASP A 127 -5.18 3.58 -24.00
C ASP A 127 -6.70 3.36 -23.98
N ASP A 128 -7.20 2.34 -23.28
CA ASP A 128 -8.62 1.95 -23.25
C ASP A 128 -9.36 2.69 -22.11
N PRO A 129 -10.34 3.57 -22.39
CA PRO A 129 -11.03 4.35 -21.37
C PRO A 129 -11.93 3.48 -20.45
N GLU A 130 -12.51 2.40 -20.98
CA GLU A 130 -13.42 1.51 -20.25
C GLU A 130 -12.69 0.45 -19.40
N ILE A 131 -11.33 0.37 -19.53
CA ILE A 131 -10.50 -0.58 -18.77
C ILE A 131 -9.60 0.18 -17.82
N ILE A 132 -9.81 -0.03 -16.53
CA ILE A 132 -9.04 0.63 -15.48
C ILE A 132 -7.75 -0.15 -15.25
N THR A 133 -6.61 0.42 -15.61
CA THR A 133 -5.31 -0.19 -15.29
C THR A 133 -4.98 0.09 -13.83
N LEU A 134 -4.77 -0.98 -13.07
CA LEU A 134 -4.49 -0.94 -11.64
C LEU A 134 -3.02 -1.27 -11.37
N ASP A 135 -2.37 -0.45 -10.59
CA ASP A 135 -1.04 -0.71 -10.04
C ASP A 135 -1.12 -1.29 -8.61
N ARG A 136 0.03 -1.55 -8.01
CA ARG A 136 0.12 -2.10 -6.66
C ARG A 136 -0.51 -1.20 -5.60
N GLY A 137 -0.40 0.12 -5.75
CA GLY A 137 -0.94 1.09 -4.78
C GLY A 137 -2.46 1.21 -4.86
N GLU A 138 -3.02 1.03 -6.05
CA GLU A 138 -4.45 1.23 -6.33
C GLU A 138 -5.29 -0.05 -6.20
N PHE A 139 -4.67 -1.22 -6.41
CA PHE A 139 -5.38 -2.50 -6.52
C PHE A 139 -6.27 -2.80 -5.30
N ASP A 140 -5.71 -2.75 -4.10
CA ASP A 140 -6.46 -3.10 -2.89
C ASP A 140 -7.57 -2.08 -2.60
N ALA A 141 -7.35 -0.79 -2.88
CA ALA A 141 -8.37 0.25 -2.79
C ALA A 141 -9.53 -0.01 -3.77
N ALA A 142 -9.22 -0.34 -5.03
CA ALA A 142 -10.20 -0.62 -6.06
C ALA A 142 -11.07 -1.84 -5.71
N VAL A 143 -10.47 -2.99 -5.44
CA VAL A 143 -11.23 -4.25 -5.22
C VAL A 143 -12.00 -4.28 -3.90
N ASN A 144 -11.67 -3.41 -2.94
CA ASN A 144 -12.38 -3.25 -1.67
C ASN A 144 -13.31 -2.02 -1.62
N SER A 145 -13.51 -1.32 -2.74
CA SER A 145 -14.37 -0.13 -2.83
C SER A 145 -15.85 -0.41 -2.54
N GLY A 146 -16.31 -1.65 -2.64
CA GLY A 146 -17.70 -2.07 -2.56
C GLY A 146 -18.32 -2.35 -3.93
N GLU A 147 -17.64 -1.97 -5.00
CA GLU A 147 -18.05 -2.27 -6.38
C GLU A 147 -17.63 -3.67 -6.81
N LEU A 148 -18.32 -4.23 -7.80
CA LEU A 148 -17.95 -5.50 -8.42
C LEU A 148 -16.87 -5.26 -9.47
N TRP A 149 -15.75 -5.96 -9.34
CA TRP A 149 -14.61 -5.86 -10.24
C TRP A 149 -14.35 -7.18 -10.99
N PHE A 150 -14.07 -7.08 -12.30
CA PHE A 150 -13.55 -8.19 -13.08
C PHE A 150 -12.18 -7.79 -13.63
N VAL A 151 -11.12 -8.43 -13.14
CA VAL A 151 -9.73 -8.00 -13.35
C VAL A 151 -8.97 -9.03 -14.18
N ASN A 152 -8.30 -8.54 -15.23
CA ASN A 152 -7.38 -9.30 -16.07
C ASN A 152 -5.93 -9.07 -15.66
N PHE A 153 -5.30 -10.10 -15.11
CA PHE A 153 -3.86 -10.11 -14.86
C PHE A 153 -3.13 -10.60 -16.11
N TYR A 154 -2.34 -9.75 -16.72
CA TYR A 154 -1.70 -10.00 -18.00
C TYR A 154 -0.20 -9.70 -18.00
N SER A 155 0.51 -10.21 -19.03
CA SER A 155 1.87 -9.80 -19.34
C SER A 155 1.92 -9.23 -20.76
N PRO A 156 2.59 -8.08 -21.01
CA PRO A 156 2.70 -7.52 -22.35
C PRO A 156 3.38 -8.45 -23.37
N ARG A 157 4.17 -9.41 -22.88
CA ARG A 157 4.90 -10.41 -23.71
C ARG A 157 4.12 -11.68 -23.98
N CYS A 158 2.91 -11.78 -23.44
CA CYS A 158 2.08 -12.98 -23.56
C CYS A 158 1.21 -12.93 -24.82
N SER A 159 1.38 -13.86 -25.76
CA SER A 159 0.57 -13.97 -27.00
C SER A 159 -0.91 -14.15 -26.70
N HIS A 160 -1.28 -15.05 -25.79
CA HIS A 160 -2.67 -15.27 -25.40
C HIS A 160 -3.34 -14.04 -24.75
N CYS A 161 -2.54 -13.14 -24.16
CA CYS A 161 -3.06 -11.86 -23.64
C CYS A 161 -3.42 -10.92 -24.80
N HIS A 162 -2.60 -10.90 -25.85
CA HIS A 162 -2.91 -10.12 -27.06
C HIS A 162 -4.12 -10.69 -27.83
N GLU A 163 -4.30 -12.01 -27.87
CA GLU A 163 -5.46 -12.66 -28.46
C GLU A 163 -6.76 -12.32 -27.71
N LEU A 164 -6.72 -12.26 -26.39
CA LEU A 164 -7.87 -11.87 -25.56
C LEU A 164 -8.21 -10.38 -25.66
N ALA A 165 -7.23 -9.52 -25.95
CA ALA A 165 -7.39 -8.07 -25.80
C ALA A 165 -8.58 -7.48 -26.60
N PRO A 166 -8.87 -7.84 -27.86
CA PRO A 166 -10.05 -7.35 -28.57
C PRO A 166 -11.36 -7.72 -27.85
N THR A 167 -11.51 -8.99 -27.47
CA THR A 167 -12.70 -9.49 -26.76
C THR A 167 -12.87 -8.81 -25.39
N TRP A 168 -11.76 -8.60 -24.67
CA TRP A 168 -11.78 -7.91 -23.37
C TRP A 168 -12.25 -6.45 -23.49
N ARG A 169 -11.86 -5.74 -24.57
CA ARG A 169 -12.32 -4.38 -24.88
C ARG A 169 -13.81 -4.32 -25.19
N GLU A 170 -14.29 -5.23 -26.05
CA GLU A 170 -15.72 -5.29 -26.37
C GLU A 170 -16.55 -5.64 -25.14
N PHE A 171 -16.08 -6.56 -24.31
CA PHE A 171 -16.70 -6.93 -23.05
C PHE A 171 -16.73 -5.73 -22.09
N ALA A 172 -15.63 -4.99 -21.97
CA ALA A 172 -15.56 -3.79 -21.12
C ALA A 172 -16.57 -2.73 -21.54
N LYS A 173 -16.67 -2.46 -22.83
CA LYS A 173 -17.67 -1.52 -23.36
C LYS A 173 -19.11 -1.96 -23.06
N GLU A 174 -19.40 -3.24 -23.17
CA GLU A 174 -20.75 -3.77 -22.92
C GLU A 174 -21.11 -3.74 -21.43
N MET A 175 -20.13 -3.89 -20.54
CA MET A 175 -20.34 -3.94 -19.10
C MET A 175 -20.08 -2.61 -18.38
N ASP A 176 -19.78 -1.57 -19.14
CA ASP A 176 -19.52 -0.23 -18.57
C ASP A 176 -20.69 0.26 -17.70
N GLY A 177 -20.37 0.70 -16.49
CA GLY A 177 -21.34 1.12 -15.48
C GLY A 177 -22.00 -0.03 -14.69
N VAL A 178 -21.98 -1.27 -15.20
CA VAL A 178 -22.54 -2.45 -14.50
C VAL A 178 -21.54 -3.05 -13.54
N ILE A 179 -20.32 -3.28 -14.05
CA ILE A 179 -19.19 -3.77 -13.28
C ILE A 179 -17.92 -3.03 -13.69
N ARG A 180 -16.96 -2.95 -12.78
CA ARG A 180 -15.66 -2.35 -13.09
C ARG A 180 -14.77 -3.37 -13.78
N ILE A 181 -14.27 -3.01 -14.96
CA ILE A 181 -13.34 -3.84 -15.71
C ILE A 181 -11.92 -3.33 -15.48
N GLY A 182 -11.11 -4.20 -14.88
CA GLY A 182 -9.73 -3.88 -14.50
C GLY A 182 -8.69 -4.65 -15.30
N ALA A 183 -7.47 -4.11 -15.37
CA ALA A 183 -6.31 -4.80 -15.91
C ALA A 183 -5.08 -4.52 -15.05
N VAL A 184 -4.29 -5.56 -14.77
CA VAL A 184 -3.03 -5.47 -14.04
C VAL A 184 -1.90 -5.94 -14.93
N ASN A 185 -0.96 -5.07 -15.24
CA ASN A 185 0.27 -5.44 -15.94
C ASN A 185 1.25 -6.11 -14.98
N CYS A 186 1.38 -7.42 -15.04
CA CYS A 186 2.31 -8.19 -14.20
C CYS A 186 3.78 -8.06 -14.63
N GLY A 187 4.07 -7.45 -15.78
CA GLY A 187 5.43 -7.06 -16.16
C GLY A 187 5.95 -5.96 -15.22
N ASP A 188 5.11 -4.97 -14.93
CA ASP A 188 5.42 -3.84 -14.06
C ASP A 188 5.12 -4.15 -12.58
N ASN A 189 4.02 -4.86 -12.30
CA ASN A 189 3.53 -5.16 -10.96
C ASN A 189 3.85 -6.59 -10.50
N ARG A 190 5.09 -7.05 -10.68
CA ARG A 190 5.53 -8.43 -10.39
C ARG A 190 5.23 -8.86 -8.96
N MET A 191 5.45 -7.97 -7.98
CA MET A 191 5.24 -8.27 -6.57
C MET A 191 3.75 -8.44 -6.26
N LEU A 192 2.87 -7.57 -6.78
CA LEU A 192 1.42 -7.70 -6.64
C LEU A 192 0.94 -9.04 -7.20
N CYS A 193 1.32 -9.37 -8.43
CA CYS A 193 0.92 -10.62 -9.08
C CYS A 193 1.42 -11.85 -8.31
N ARG A 194 2.63 -11.80 -7.74
CA ARG A 194 3.18 -12.87 -6.91
C ARG A 194 2.39 -13.07 -5.62
N ILE A 195 2.07 -11.98 -4.92
CA ILE A 195 1.27 -12.00 -3.69
C ILE A 195 -0.14 -12.56 -3.95
N LYS A 196 -0.75 -12.19 -5.09
CA LYS A 196 -2.07 -12.70 -5.50
C LYS A 196 -2.02 -14.11 -6.11
N GLY A 197 -0.85 -14.76 -6.15
CA GLY A 197 -0.70 -16.15 -6.65
C GLY A 197 -0.90 -16.30 -8.15
N ILE A 198 -0.64 -15.26 -8.96
CA ILE A 198 -0.79 -15.30 -10.41
C ILE A 198 0.42 -15.98 -11.02
N ASN A 199 0.22 -17.20 -11.54
CA ASN A 199 1.27 -18.05 -12.09
C ASN A 199 1.16 -18.25 -13.62
N SER A 200 0.08 -17.76 -14.24
CA SER A 200 -0.16 -17.88 -15.69
C SER A 200 -0.91 -16.66 -16.23
N TYR A 201 -0.75 -16.38 -17.52
CA TYR A 201 -1.35 -15.22 -18.19
C TYR A 201 -2.11 -15.66 -19.44
N PRO A 202 -3.26 -15.00 -19.76
CA PRO A 202 -4.01 -14.12 -18.88
C PRO A 202 -4.70 -14.91 -17.75
N SER A 203 -4.84 -14.30 -16.58
CA SER A 203 -5.63 -14.81 -15.47
C SER A 203 -6.74 -13.82 -15.11
N LEU A 204 -7.98 -14.28 -15.18
CA LEU A 204 -9.17 -13.46 -14.98
C LEU A 204 -9.81 -13.76 -13.63
N TYR A 205 -10.09 -12.73 -12.84
CA TYR A 205 -10.67 -12.89 -11.51
C TYR A 205 -11.78 -11.88 -11.25
N VAL A 206 -12.85 -12.33 -10.62
CA VAL A 206 -13.89 -11.47 -10.05
C VAL A 206 -13.56 -11.19 -8.59
N PHE A 207 -13.67 -9.90 -8.21
CA PHE A 207 -13.51 -9.41 -6.85
C PHE A 207 -14.79 -8.67 -6.43
N LYS A 208 -15.25 -8.94 -5.21
CA LYS A 208 -16.31 -8.17 -4.55
C LYS A 208 -15.99 -8.12 -3.05
N THR A 209 -16.20 -6.99 -2.41
CA THR A 209 -15.98 -6.82 -0.98
C THR A 209 -16.74 -7.89 -0.17
N GLY A 210 -16.07 -8.55 0.77
CA GLY A 210 -16.66 -9.64 1.57
C GLY A 210 -16.71 -11.01 0.90
N MET A 211 -16.26 -11.13 -0.37
CA MET A 211 -16.22 -12.38 -1.11
C MET A 211 -14.76 -12.80 -1.39
N GLN A 212 -14.48 -14.10 -1.36
CA GLN A 212 -13.19 -14.60 -1.84
C GLN A 212 -13.05 -14.38 -3.35
N PRO A 213 -11.87 -14.00 -3.85
CA PRO A 213 -11.64 -13.84 -5.29
C PRO A 213 -11.94 -15.12 -6.08
N VAL A 214 -12.74 -15.00 -7.13
CA VAL A 214 -13.12 -16.15 -7.96
C VAL A 214 -12.43 -16.08 -9.31
N LYS A 215 -11.65 -17.12 -9.61
CA LYS A 215 -10.96 -17.26 -10.89
C LYS A 215 -11.90 -17.77 -11.98
N TYR A 216 -11.83 -17.16 -13.15
CA TYR A 216 -12.52 -17.62 -14.34
C TYR A 216 -11.73 -18.70 -15.07
N TYR A 217 -12.39 -19.80 -15.41
CA TYR A 217 -11.81 -20.93 -16.15
C TYR A 217 -12.53 -21.25 -17.45
N GLY A 218 -13.56 -20.47 -17.81
CA GLY A 218 -14.41 -20.72 -18.97
C GLY A 218 -13.78 -20.28 -20.30
N ASP A 219 -14.58 -20.37 -21.35
CA ASP A 219 -14.25 -19.89 -22.68
C ASP A 219 -14.12 -18.35 -22.70
N ARG A 220 -13.18 -17.84 -23.49
CA ARG A 220 -12.84 -16.42 -23.57
C ARG A 220 -13.68 -15.66 -24.60
N SER A 221 -14.85 -16.14 -24.97
CA SER A 221 -15.82 -15.40 -25.77
C SER A 221 -16.48 -14.30 -24.93
N LYS A 222 -16.90 -13.22 -25.56
CA LYS A 222 -17.58 -12.10 -24.93
C LYS A 222 -18.82 -12.54 -24.13
N GLU A 223 -19.63 -13.42 -24.73
CA GLU A 223 -20.84 -13.94 -24.08
C GLU A 223 -20.54 -14.79 -22.83
N SER A 224 -19.51 -15.63 -22.89
CA SER A 224 -19.11 -16.45 -21.73
C SER A 224 -18.58 -15.60 -20.59
N LEU A 225 -17.78 -14.57 -20.88
CA LEU A 225 -17.30 -13.60 -19.92
C LEU A 225 -18.47 -12.83 -19.27
N LYS A 226 -19.41 -12.35 -20.07
CA LYS A 226 -20.62 -11.65 -19.63
C LYS A 226 -21.48 -12.53 -18.73
N ASN A 227 -21.82 -13.74 -19.17
CA ASN A 227 -22.64 -14.67 -18.40
C ASN A 227 -22.00 -15.01 -17.05
N PHE A 228 -20.67 -15.16 -17.01
CA PHE A 228 -19.95 -15.36 -15.77
C PHE A 228 -20.00 -14.13 -14.85
N ALA A 229 -19.70 -12.94 -15.37
CA ALA A 229 -19.68 -11.71 -14.60
C ALA A 229 -21.06 -11.38 -14.02
N MET A 230 -22.13 -11.56 -14.81
CA MET A 230 -23.51 -11.29 -14.39
C MET A 230 -23.99 -12.17 -13.23
N GLN A 231 -23.38 -13.31 -12.97
CA GLN A 231 -23.72 -14.16 -11.82
C GLN A 231 -23.36 -13.49 -10.47
N TYR A 232 -22.45 -12.52 -10.46
CA TYR A 232 -22.01 -11.80 -9.28
C TYR A 232 -22.69 -10.44 -9.11
N VAL A 233 -23.52 -10.03 -10.06
CA VAL A 233 -24.39 -8.87 -9.93
C VAL A 233 -25.54 -9.24 -8.97
N THR A 234 -25.54 -8.63 -7.80
CA THR A 234 -26.50 -8.96 -6.74
C THR A 234 -27.81 -8.17 -6.85
N SER A 235 -27.84 -7.16 -7.70
CA SER A 235 -29.02 -6.32 -7.92
C SER A 235 -30.13 -7.13 -8.58
N THR A 236 -31.36 -6.98 -8.08
CA THR A 236 -32.53 -7.72 -8.56
C THR A 236 -33.47 -6.80 -9.29
N VAL A 237 -34.15 -7.32 -10.29
CA VAL A 237 -35.26 -6.67 -10.95
C VAL A 237 -36.57 -7.18 -10.32
N THR A 238 -37.32 -6.29 -9.65
CA THR A 238 -38.52 -6.66 -8.93
C THR A 238 -39.73 -6.68 -9.87
N GLU A 239 -40.49 -7.78 -9.86
CA GLU A 239 -41.78 -7.83 -10.53
C GLU A 239 -42.81 -7.07 -9.70
N LEU A 240 -43.47 -6.09 -10.33
CA LEU A 240 -44.49 -5.24 -9.72
C LEU A 240 -45.86 -5.59 -10.28
N TRP A 241 -46.82 -5.62 -9.37
CA TRP A 241 -48.21 -5.92 -9.65
C TRP A 241 -49.14 -5.14 -8.70
N ALA A 242 -50.41 -5.09 -8.95
CA ALA A 242 -51.37 -4.26 -8.20
C ALA A 242 -51.27 -4.41 -6.66
N GLY A 243 -50.93 -5.61 -6.16
CA GLY A 243 -50.84 -5.86 -4.73
C GLY A 243 -49.52 -5.37 -4.07
N ASN A 244 -48.46 -5.08 -4.81
CA ASN A 244 -47.18 -4.62 -4.24
C ASN A 244 -46.75 -3.23 -4.74
N PHE A 245 -47.28 -2.75 -5.87
CA PHE A 245 -46.88 -1.49 -6.49
C PHE A 245 -47.07 -0.26 -5.56
N VAL A 246 -48.22 -0.13 -4.97
CA VAL A 246 -48.53 1.01 -4.07
C VAL A 246 -47.56 1.02 -2.89
N ASN A 247 -47.38 -0.13 -2.25
CA ASN A 247 -46.46 -0.26 -1.13
C ASN A 247 -44.98 0.02 -1.54
N ALA A 248 -44.57 -0.39 -2.75
CA ALA A 248 -43.24 -0.11 -3.27
C ALA A 248 -43.01 1.41 -3.43
N ILE A 249 -44.00 2.14 -3.97
CA ILE A 249 -43.90 3.60 -4.13
C ILE A 249 -43.94 4.32 -2.78
N GLU A 250 -44.84 3.91 -1.87
CA GLU A 250 -44.94 4.52 -0.54
C GLU A 250 -43.69 4.28 0.32
N THR A 251 -43.12 3.08 0.28
CA THR A 251 -41.83 2.77 1.00
C THR A 251 -40.65 3.52 0.42
N SER A 252 -40.68 3.96 -0.84
CA SER A 252 -39.65 4.78 -1.45
C SER A 252 -39.49 6.13 -0.75
N PHE A 253 -40.57 6.69 -0.22
CA PHE A 253 -40.54 7.94 0.54
C PHE A 253 -39.73 7.78 1.85
N ALA A 254 -39.97 6.73 2.58
CA ALA A 254 -39.26 6.44 3.85
C ALA A 254 -37.77 6.09 3.63
N SER A 255 -37.46 5.40 2.54
CA SER A 255 -36.10 4.99 2.21
C SER A 255 -35.27 6.06 1.50
N GLY A 256 -35.95 7.07 0.91
CA GLY A 256 -35.30 8.07 0.04
C GLY A 256 -34.78 7.51 -1.29
N VAL A 257 -35.19 6.27 -1.65
CA VAL A 257 -34.74 5.57 -2.88
C VAL A 257 -35.91 5.44 -3.84
N GLY A 258 -35.80 6.03 -5.03
CA GLY A 258 -36.82 5.99 -6.08
C GLY A 258 -36.94 4.65 -6.78
N TRP A 259 -37.84 4.56 -7.76
CA TRP A 259 -38.06 3.40 -8.60
C TRP A 259 -37.90 3.72 -10.09
N LEU A 260 -37.18 2.89 -10.82
CA LEU A 260 -37.17 2.83 -12.27
C LEU A 260 -38.01 1.62 -12.69
N ILE A 261 -39.18 1.87 -13.29
CA ILE A 261 -40.12 0.82 -13.61
C ILE A 261 -40.33 0.72 -15.12
N THR A 262 -40.13 -0.47 -15.67
CA THR A 262 -40.44 -0.77 -17.05
C THR A 262 -41.84 -1.35 -17.14
N PHE A 263 -42.76 -0.69 -17.84
CA PHE A 263 -44.11 -1.14 -18.15
C PHE A 263 -44.11 -1.82 -19.50
N CYS A 264 -44.59 -3.03 -19.56
CA CYS A 264 -44.63 -3.86 -20.76
C CYS A 264 -46.06 -4.04 -21.22
N ALA A 265 -46.50 -3.27 -22.22
CA ALA A 265 -47.89 -3.30 -22.76
C ALA A 265 -48.05 -4.46 -23.75
N GLU A 266 -47.08 -4.74 -24.60
CA GLU A 266 -47.08 -5.82 -25.58
C GLU A 266 -45.81 -6.67 -25.51
N ARG A 267 -45.95 -7.97 -25.86
CA ARG A 267 -44.78 -8.85 -25.90
C ARG A 267 -43.94 -8.53 -27.14
N GLY A 268 -42.90 -7.71 -26.98
CA GLY A 268 -41.96 -7.39 -28.06
C GLY A 268 -41.34 -6.02 -27.97
N ASP A 269 -42.05 -5.01 -27.42
CA ASP A 269 -41.61 -3.62 -27.34
C ASP A 269 -41.11 -3.22 -25.94
N CYS A 270 -40.91 -4.22 -25.06
CA CYS A 270 -40.44 -3.98 -23.69
C CYS A 270 -38.93 -4.14 -23.57
N LEU A 271 -38.32 -3.37 -22.70
CA LEU A 271 -36.92 -3.57 -22.34
C LEU A 271 -36.61 -5.03 -21.98
N SER A 272 -35.60 -5.60 -22.58
CA SER A 272 -35.20 -6.98 -22.31
C SER A 272 -34.87 -7.18 -20.81
N TYR A 273 -35.06 -8.40 -20.30
CA TYR A 273 -34.67 -8.74 -18.95
C TYR A 273 -33.18 -8.44 -18.68
N GLN A 274 -32.31 -8.70 -19.67
CA GLN A 274 -30.88 -8.40 -19.56
C GLN A 274 -30.62 -6.88 -19.45
N THR A 275 -31.33 -6.05 -20.21
CA THR A 275 -31.21 -4.59 -20.12
C THR A 275 -31.68 -4.10 -18.75
N ARG A 276 -32.79 -4.61 -18.23
CA ARG A 276 -33.30 -4.28 -16.90
C ARG A 276 -32.32 -4.72 -15.80
N LEU A 277 -31.70 -5.89 -15.93
CA LEU A 277 -30.69 -6.37 -14.98
C LEU A 277 -29.42 -5.53 -15.02
N LYS A 278 -28.98 -5.09 -16.21
CA LYS A 278 -27.88 -4.13 -16.33
C LYS A 278 -28.22 -2.82 -15.62
N LEU A 279 -29.40 -2.26 -15.85
CA LEU A 279 -29.86 -1.04 -15.17
C LEU A 279 -29.91 -1.23 -13.65
N ALA A 280 -30.36 -2.38 -13.16
CA ALA A 280 -30.34 -2.68 -11.74
C ALA A 280 -28.90 -2.67 -11.17
N GLY A 281 -27.92 -3.21 -11.89
CA GLY A 281 -26.51 -3.13 -11.53
C GLY A 281 -25.95 -1.72 -11.59
N MET A 282 -26.24 -0.96 -12.64
CA MET A 282 -25.76 0.43 -12.79
C MET A 282 -26.31 1.36 -11.71
N LEU A 283 -27.57 1.15 -11.28
CA LEU A 283 -28.31 1.95 -10.30
C LEU A 283 -28.30 1.35 -8.89
N GLU A 284 -27.48 0.35 -8.64
CA GLU A 284 -27.43 -0.36 -7.34
C GLU A 284 -27.30 0.63 -6.18
N GLY A 285 -28.24 0.52 -5.23
CA GLY A 285 -28.29 1.36 -4.05
C GLY A 285 -28.76 2.79 -4.25
N LEU A 286 -28.97 3.24 -5.48
CA LEU A 286 -29.49 4.58 -5.83
C LEU A 286 -30.96 4.56 -6.20
N VAL A 287 -31.38 3.58 -7.01
CA VAL A 287 -32.74 3.44 -7.53
C VAL A 287 -33.09 1.97 -7.58
N ASN A 288 -34.28 1.62 -7.12
CA ASN A 288 -34.84 0.29 -7.28
C ASN A 288 -35.28 0.07 -8.72
N VAL A 289 -35.02 -1.10 -9.29
CA VAL A 289 -35.45 -1.41 -10.66
C VAL A 289 -36.55 -2.45 -10.62
N GLY A 290 -37.68 -2.11 -11.27
CA GLY A 290 -38.85 -2.98 -11.36
C GLY A 290 -39.37 -3.10 -12.78
N TRP A 291 -40.29 -4.05 -12.99
CA TRP A 291 -41.06 -4.18 -14.22
C TRP A 291 -42.48 -4.61 -13.94
N MET A 292 -43.39 -4.29 -14.83
CA MET A 292 -44.81 -4.59 -14.74
C MET A 292 -45.31 -5.09 -16.08
N ASP A 293 -46.07 -6.18 -16.06
CA ASP A 293 -46.77 -6.69 -17.26
C ASP A 293 -48.15 -6.06 -17.36
N CYS A 294 -48.31 -5.04 -18.19
CA CYS A 294 -49.61 -4.38 -18.41
C CYS A 294 -50.64 -5.30 -19.12
N GLY A 295 -50.23 -6.39 -19.75
CA GLY A 295 -51.14 -7.40 -20.27
C GLY A 295 -51.94 -8.11 -19.17
N THR A 296 -51.32 -8.29 -17.99
CA THR A 296 -51.93 -8.91 -16.82
C THR A 296 -52.43 -7.87 -15.78
N GLN A 297 -51.86 -6.65 -15.78
CA GLN A 297 -52.16 -5.55 -14.84
C GLN A 297 -52.82 -4.35 -15.57
N GLY A 298 -53.70 -4.61 -16.57
CA GLY A 298 -54.30 -3.58 -17.44
C GLY A 298 -54.93 -2.45 -16.68
N GLU A 299 -55.82 -2.74 -15.70
CA GLU A 299 -56.50 -1.72 -14.89
C GLU A 299 -55.51 -0.75 -14.18
N LEU A 300 -54.38 -1.27 -13.66
CA LEU A 300 -53.38 -0.43 -13.04
C LEU A 300 -52.61 0.41 -14.06
N CYS A 301 -52.24 -0.16 -15.20
CA CYS A 301 -51.58 0.56 -16.28
C CYS A 301 -52.49 1.66 -16.88
N ASP A 302 -53.79 1.37 -17.05
CA ASP A 302 -54.77 2.35 -17.54
C ASP A 302 -54.92 3.52 -16.54
N ASN A 303 -54.95 3.24 -15.23
CA ASN A 303 -54.95 4.25 -14.17
C ASN A 303 -53.71 5.12 -14.14
N LEU A 304 -52.58 4.61 -14.70
CA LEU A 304 -51.31 5.33 -14.84
C LEU A 304 -51.15 6.00 -16.21
N ASP A 305 -52.21 5.98 -17.08
CA ASP A 305 -52.20 6.43 -18.49
C ASP A 305 -51.09 5.78 -19.33
N ILE A 306 -50.79 4.52 -19.10
CA ILE A 306 -49.75 3.76 -19.84
C ILE A 306 -50.43 2.93 -20.94
N SER A 307 -50.41 3.43 -22.16
CA SER A 307 -51.00 2.78 -23.35
C SER A 307 -50.00 2.01 -24.19
N SER A 308 -48.72 2.19 -24.00
CA SER A 308 -47.63 1.54 -24.72
C SER A 308 -46.49 1.16 -23.78
N SER A 309 -45.62 0.23 -24.19
CA SER A 309 -44.42 -0.15 -23.42
C SER A 309 -43.54 1.07 -23.21
N THR A 310 -43.23 1.39 -21.94
CA THR A 310 -42.43 2.56 -21.56
C THR A 310 -41.64 2.28 -20.28
N THR A 311 -40.62 3.08 -20.05
CA THR A 311 -39.86 3.06 -18.78
C THR A 311 -40.06 4.40 -18.08
N ALA A 312 -40.33 4.37 -16.78
CA ALA A 312 -40.54 5.59 -16.02
C ALA A 312 -39.74 5.59 -14.71
N TYR A 313 -39.15 6.72 -14.38
CA TYR A 313 -38.52 6.95 -13.09
C TYR A 313 -39.48 7.67 -12.14
N PHE A 314 -39.71 7.03 -11.00
CA PHE A 314 -40.51 7.54 -9.89
C PHE A 314 -39.54 8.01 -8.79
N PRO A 315 -39.40 9.32 -8.59
CA PRO A 315 -38.58 9.83 -7.48
C PRO A 315 -39.17 9.47 -6.12
N PRO A 316 -38.36 9.50 -5.03
CA PRO A 316 -38.88 9.30 -3.69
C PRO A 316 -40.04 10.29 -3.37
N GLY A 317 -41.16 9.75 -2.94
CA GLY A 317 -42.37 10.56 -2.65
C GLY A 317 -43.29 10.83 -3.84
N ALA A 318 -43.03 10.21 -5.00
CA ALA A 318 -43.98 10.24 -6.10
C ALA A 318 -45.31 9.63 -5.63
N THR A 319 -46.44 10.30 -5.94
CA THR A 319 -47.78 9.79 -5.65
C THR A 319 -48.49 9.37 -6.92
N ILE A 320 -49.21 8.27 -6.87
CA ILE A 320 -49.91 7.71 -8.01
C ILE A 320 -50.95 8.70 -8.59
N ASN A 321 -51.61 9.50 -7.73
CA ASN A 321 -52.67 10.44 -8.12
C ASN A 321 -52.17 11.82 -8.52
N ASN A 322 -50.87 12.05 -8.59
CA ASN A 322 -50.34 13.39 -8.81
C ASN A 322 -49.09 13.37 -9.71
N LYS A 323 -49.23 12.76 -10.90
CA LYS A 323 -48.14 12.59 -11.92
C LYS A 323 -47.40 13.90 -12.23
N GLU A 324 -48.14 15.01 -12.34
CA GLU A 324 -47.58 16.33 -12.64
C GLU A 324 -46.84 16.97 -11.45
N LYS A 325 -47.23 16.66 -10.22
CA LYS A 325 -46.62 17.19 -9.00
C LYS A 325 -45.53 16.26 -8.43
N GLY A 326 -45.59 14.96 -8.75
CA GLY A 326 -44.64 13.94 -8.27
C GLY A 326 -43.33 13.88 -9.06
N GLY A 327 -43.23 14.58 -10.18
CA GLY A 327 -42.03 14.62 -11.01
C GLY A 327 -41.64 13.28 -11.66
N VAL A 328 -42.63 12.40 -11.96
CA VAL A 328 -42.38 11.13 -12.69
C VAL A 328 -41.82 11.45 -14.08
N LEU A 329 -40.69 10.85 -14.39
CA LEU A 329 -39.98 11.02 -15.65
C LEU A 329 -40.19 9.79 -16.54
N PHE A 330 -40.79 10.00 -17.71
CA PHE A 330 -40.94 8.98 -18.74
C PHE A 330 -39.75 8.97 -19.67
N LEU A 331 -39.15 7.79 -19.90
CA LEU A 331 -37.93 7.58 -20.63
C LEU A 331 -38.22 6.84 -21.93
N ASN A 332 -37.77 7.36 -23.06
CA ASN A 332 -38.08 6.81 -24.39
C ASN A 332 -36.94 5.94 -24.95
N SER A 333 -35.78 5.92 -24.30
CA SER A 333 -34.66 5.10 -24.75
C SER A 333 -34.81 3.64 -24.42
N LEU A 334 -34.27 2.77 -25.23
CA LEU A 334 -34.12 1.34 -25.00
C LEU A 334 -32.68 0.96 -24.62
N ASP A 335 -31.77 1.93 -24.67
CA ASP A 335 -30.38 1.75 -24.28
C ASP A 335 -30.18 1.96 -22.77
N ALA A 336 -29.56 0.98 -22.10
CA ALA A 336 -29.34 1.03 -20.65
C ALA A 336 -28.49 2.22 -20.21
N ARG A 337 -27.53 2.65 -21.03
CA ARG A 337 -26.61 3.75 -20.68
C ARG A 337 -27.29 5.10 -20.79
N GLU A 338 -28.11 5.29 -21.81
CA GLU A 338 -28.89 6.51 -21.97
C GLU A 338 -29.91 6.66 -20.84
N ILE A 339 -30.67 5.59 -20.52
CA ILE A 339 -31.59 5.55 -19.39
C ILE A 339 -30.88 5.87 -18.08
N TYR A 340 -29.71 5.25 -17.84
CA TYR A 340 -28.89 5.50 -16.65
C TYR A 340 -28.51 6.98 -16.55
N GLN A 341 -27.98 7.56 -17.62
CA GLN A 341 -27.54 8.97 -17.62
C GLN A 341 -28.71 9.91 -17.33
N GLU A 342 -29.88 9.68 -17.94
CA GLU A 342 -31.05 10.51 -17.74
C GLU A 342 -31.59 10.39 -16.30
N VAL A 343 -31.65 9.19 -15.74
CA VAL A 343 -31.99 8.98 -14.31
C VAL A 343 -31.01 9.67 -13.37
N MET A 344 -29.71 9.55 -13.63
CA MET A 344 -28.67 10.15 -12.78
C MET A 344 -28.74 11.68 -12.73
N GLN A 345 -29.14 12.33 -13.84
CA GLN A 345 -29.36 13.78 -13.85
C GLN A 345 -30.53 14.22 -12.95
N HIS A 346 -31.55 13.37 -12.82
CA HIS A 346 -32.73 13.64 -11.99
C HIS A 346 -32.60 13.22 -10.53
N LEU A 347 -31.53 12.49 -10.16
CA LEU A 347 -31.25 12.19 -8.76
C LEU A 347 -30.87 13.47 -7.99
N PRO A 348 -31.34 13.63 -6.73
CA PRO A 348 -31.03 14.80 -5.93
C PRO A 348 -29.50 14.95 -5.74
N ASP A 349 -29.06 16.19 -5.80
CA ASP A 349 -27.65 16.52 -5.53
C ASP A 349 -27.34 16.44 -4.02
N PHE A 350 -26.06 16.51 -3.66
CA PHE A 350 -25.66 16.57 -2.26
C PHE A 350 -26.17 17.82 -1.55
N GLU A 351 -26.50 17.68 -0.27
CA GLU A 351 -26.86 18.79 0.59
C GLU A 351 -25.72 19.81 0.69
N ILE A 352 -26.05 21.10 0.53
CA ILE A 352 -25.09 22.19 0.78
C ILE A 352 -25.23 22.56 2.27
N ILE A 353 -24.15 22.33 3.03
CA ILE A 353 -24.10 22.61 4.45
C ILE A 353 -23.84 24.11 4.64
N SER A 354 -24.65 24.77 5.44
CA SER A 354 -24.46 26.18 5.79
C SER A 354 -23.36 26.35 6.83
N ALA A 355 -22.68 27.50 6.79
CA ALA A 355 -21.65 27.85 7.77
C ALA A 355 -22.17 27.80 9.24
N ALA A 356 -23.43 28.18 9.46
CA ALA A 356 -24.06 28.20 10.78
C ALA A 356 -24.30 26.79 11.36
N SER A 357 -24.55 25.80 10.52
CA SER A 357 -24.82 24.42 10.94
C SER A 357 -23.61 23.49 10.85
N LEU A 358 -22.50 23.98 10.31
CA LEU A 358 -21.34 23.12 10.01
C LEU A 358 -20.76 22.46 11.26
N GLU A 359 -20.47 23.23 12.30
CA GLU A 359 -19.82 22.70 13.52
C GLU A 359 -20.73 21.68 14.23
N ASP A 360 -22.00 21.94 14.34
CA ASP A 360 -22.98 21.02 14.94
C ASP A 360 -23.07 19.72 14.14
N ARG A 361 -23.17 19.81 12.81
CA ARG A 361 -23.21 18.63 11.93
C ARG A 361 -21.96 17.77 12.07
N LEU A 362 -20.77 18.40 12.07
CA LEU A 362 -19.48 17.71 12.14
C LEU A 362 -19.17 17.15 13.53
N ALA A 363 -19.75 17.70 14.59
CA ALA A 363 -19.59 17.19 15.95
C ALA A 363 -20.34 15.88 16.22
N HIS A 364 -21.45 15.64 15.52
CA HIS A 364 -22.34 14.52 15.80
C HIS A 364 -22.26 13.38 14.77
N HIS A 365 -21.79 13.67 13.55
CA HIS A 365 -21.79 12.72 12.45
C HIS A 365 -20.47 12.72 11.70
N ARG A 366 -20.14 11.59 11.05
CA ARG A 366 -19.02 11.48 10.12
C ARG A 366 -19.45 12.03 8.75
N TRP A 367 -18.63 12.87 8.15
CA TRP A 367 -18.94 13.52 6.89
C TRP A 367 -17.80 13.41 5.89
N LEU A 368 -18.14 13.16 4.63
CA LEU A 368 -17.32 13.46 3.47
C LEU A 368 -17.84 14.73 2.82
N LEU A 369 -17.06 15.81 2.84
CA LEU A 369 -17.45 17.11 2.30
C LEU A 369 -16.69 17.43 1.02
N PHE A 370 -17.43 17.87 0.01
CA PHE A 370 -16.91 18.49 -1.19
C PHE A 370 -16.82 20.00 -0.98
N PHE A 371 -15.63 20.54 -0.93
CA PHE A 371 -15.38 21.97 -0.87
C PHE A 371 -15.37 22.56 -2.28
N GLN A 372 -16.24 23.52 -2.54
CA GLN A 372 -16.45 24.14 -3.85
C GLN A 372 -16.04 25.60 -3.82
N PHE A 373 -15.55 26.12 -5.00
CA PHE A 373 -15.16 27.51 -5.24
C PHE A 373 -15.87 28.04 -6.50
N GLY A 374 -17.21 27.90 -6.56
CA GLY A 374 -18.05 28.24 -7.71
C GLY A 374 -18.48 27.06 -8.55
N GLU A 375 -19.18 27.30 -9.67
CA GLU A 375 -19.83 26.27 -10.51
C GLU A 375 -18.88 25.49 -11.46
N SER A 376 -17.58 25.65 -11.37
CA SER A 376 -16.67 25.32 -12.48
C SER A 376 -16.31 23.84 -12.68
N ASP A 377 -16.74 22.91 -11.82
CA ASP A 377 -16.32 21.51 -11.94
C ASP A 377 -17.51 20.57 -12.22
N LYS A 378 -17.96 20.54 -13.48
CA LYS A 378 -19.03 19.64 -13.93
C LYS A 378 -18.57 18.24 -14.34
N SER A 379 -17.27 17.94 -14.31
CA SER A 379 -16.75 16.63 -14.69
C SER A 379 -16.93 15.60 -13.58
N ASN A 380 -17.65 14.53 -13.86
CA ASN A 380 -17.89 13.35 -13.02
C ASN A 380 -18.77 13.53 -11.75
N VAL A 381 -19.48 14.66 -11.59
CA VAL A 381 -20.34 14.90 -10.41
C VAL A 381 -21.45 13.86 -10.28
N GLU A 382 -21.96 13.36 -11.41
CA GLU A 382 -23.07 12.38 -11.40
C GLU A 382 -22.65 11.03 -10.81
N GLU A 383 -21.48 10.51 -11.18
CA GLU A 383 -21.00 9.22 -10.64
C GLU A 383 -20.78 9.29 -9.11
N PHE A 384 -20.37 10.44 -8.59
CA PHE A 384 -20.15 10.61 -7.16
C PHE A 384 -21.45 10.52 -6.33
N LYS A 385 -22.63 10.63 -6.91
CA LYS A 385 -23.91 10.37 -6.23
C LYS A 385 -23.94 8.96 -5.60
N LYS A 386 -23.20 7.99 -6.18
CA LYS A 386 -23.01 6.62 -5.62
C LYS A 386 -22.32 6.61 -4.25
N LEU A 387 -21.59 7.67 -3.88
CA LEU A 387 -20.91 7.75 -2.58
C LEU A 387 -21.90 7.62 -1.40
N ARG A 388 -23.12 8.12 -1.51
CA ARG A 388 -24.16 7.96 -0.46
C ARG A 388 -24.45 6.50 -0.14
N PHE A 389 -24.43 5.65 -1.17
CA PHE A 389 -24.65 4.21 -1.00
C PHE A 389 -23.37 3.51 -0.53
N LEU A 390 -22.24 3.75 -1.18
CA LEU A 390 -20.97 3.06 -0.90
C LEU A 390 -20.39 3.39 0.49
N LEU A 391 -20.79 4.51 1.10
CA LEU A 391 -20.33 4.96 2.41
C LEU A 391 -21.35 4.77 3.53
N ARG A 392 -22.55 4.23 3.20
CA ARG A 392 -23.65 4.07 4.16
C ARG A 392 -23.30 3.14 5.33
N ASP A 393 -22.64 2.06 5.07
CA ASP A 393 -22.29 1.05 6.08
C ASP A 393 -21.31 1.60 7.13
N GLU A 394 -20.47 2.58 6.75
CA GLU A 394 -19.57 3.29 7.67
C GLU A 394 -20.23 4.50 8.35
N HIS A 395 -21.54 4.71 8.11
CA HIS A 395 -22.30 5.88 8.60
C HIS A 395 -21.67 7.22 8.23
N ILE A 396 -21.08 7.33 7.03
CA ILE A 396 -20.50 8.56 6.51
C ILE A 396 -21.54 9.27 5.66
N GLN A 397 -21.90 10.47 6.05
CA GLN A 397 -22.77 11.36 5.27
C GLN A 397 -21.95 12.08 4.20
N VAL A 398 -22.60 12.46 3.11
CA VAL A 398 -21.94 13.15 1.99
C VAL A 398 -22.63 14.48 1.73
N GLY A 399 -21.86 15.56 1.68
CA GLY A 399 -22.38 16.91 1.49
C GLY A 399 -21.40 17.81 0.73
N LYS A 400 -21.86 19.03 0.46
CA LYS A 400 -21.08 20.09 -0.19
C LYS A 400 -20.94 21.28 0.75
N PHE A 401 -19.84 22.01 0.64
CA PHE A 401 -19.59 23.26 1.33
C PHE A 401 -19.04 24.30 0.36
N ASP A 402 -19.67 25.48 0.34
CA ASP A 402 -19.27 26.56 -0.55
C ASP A 402 -18.28 27.51 0.13
N CYS A 403 -17.05 27.49 -0.34
CA CYS A 403 -15.97 28.33 0.16
C CYS A 403 -16.06 29.78 -0.32
N LEU A 404 -16.79 30.08 -1.42
CA LEU A 404 -17.01 31.46 -1.83
C LEU A 404 -17.94 32.19 -0.88
N SER A 405 -18.96 31.50 -0.36
CA SER A 405 -19.87 32.06 0.62
C SER A 405 -19.28 32.15 2.03
N SER A 406 -18.25 31.35 2.34
CA SER A 406 -17.66 31.25 3.67
C SER A 406 -16.14 31.09 3.66
N PRO A 407 -15.38 32.05 3.09
CA PRO A 407 -13.94 31.92 2.88
C PRO A 407 -13.12 31.81 4.17
N THR A 408 -13.60 32.40 5.26
CA THR A 408 -12.91 32.35 6.57
C THR A 408 -12.91 30.95 7.19
N ILE A 409 -13.96 30.15 6.94
CA ILE A 409 -14.04 28.76 7.43
C ILE A 409 -13.08 27.89 6.61
N CYS A 410 -13.11 28.01 5.29
CA CYS A 410 -12.22 27.26 4.42
C CYS A 410 -10.75 27.56 4.71
N SER A 411 -10.38 28.83 4.93
CA SER A 411 -9.01 29.19 5.32
C SER A 411 -8.58 28.60 6.65
N LYS A 412 -9.49 28.51 7.65
CA LYS A 412 -9.21 27.84 8.93
C LYS A 412 -9.01 26.32 8.77
N LEU A 413 -9.63 25.71 7.77
CA LEU A 413 -9.48 24.30 7.42
C LEU A 413 -8.36 24.06 6.40
N TYR A 414 -7.55 25.05 6.10
CA TYR A 414 -6.46 25.00 5.11
C TYR A 414 -6.92 24.58 3.69
N VAL A 415 -8.18 24.88 3.37
CA VAL A 415 -8.80 24.60 2.07
C VAL A 415 -8.76 25.85 1.20
N TYR A 416 -7.92 25.84 0.17
CA TYR A 416 -7.70 26.97 -0.75
C TYR A 416 -8.10 26.68 -2.20
N GLN A 417 -8.45 25.46 -2.50
CA GLN A 417 -8.87 24.98 -3.81
C GLN A 417 -9.92 23.87 -3.68
N PRO A 418 -10.66 23.52 -4.74
CA PRO A 418 -11.66 22.45 -4.71
C PRO A 418 -11.02 21.12 -4.28
N CYS A 419 -11.49 20.58 -3.15
CA CYS A 419 -10.98 19.32 -2.59
C CYS A 419 -12.10 18.57 -1.87
N LEU A 420 -11.76 17.37 -1.39
CA LEU A 420 -12.62 16.58 -0.51
C LEU A 420 -11.93 16.43 0.85
N ALA A 421 -12.71 16.44 1.91
CA ALA A 421 -12.21 16.14 3.24
C ALA A 421 -13.19 15.27 4.03
N VAL A 422 -12.62 14.37 4.84
CA VAL A 422 -13.38 13.51 5.75
C VAL A 422 -13.28 14.08 7.15
N PHE A 423 -14.44 14.30 7.77
CA PHE A 423 -14.59 14.69 9.18
C PHE A 423 -15.05 13.50 10.00
N LYS A 424 -14.40 13.26 11.13
CA LYS A 424 -14.52 12.00 11.88
C LYS A 424 -15.54 12.03 13.00
N GLY A 425 -16.42 13.07 13.03
CA GLY A 425 -17.50 13.20 14.01
C GLY A 425 -17.06 13.80 15.35
N LYS A 426 -16.02 14.65 15.34
CA LYS A 426 -15.52 15.39 16.52
C LYS A 426 -15.36 16.89 16.23
N GLY A 427 -16.17 17.41 15.34
CA GLY A 427 -16.12 18.81 14.91
C GLY A 427 -15.07 19.07 13.83
N THR A 428 -14.67 20.35 13.68
CA THR A 428 -13.76 20.82 12.64
C THR A 428 -12.28 20.55 12.94
N GLY A 429 -11.93 20.03 14.11
CA GLY A 429 -10.52 19.75 14.50
C GLY A 429 -10.01 18.37 14.12
N ASP A 430 -10.88 17.41 13.80
CA ASP A 430 -10.51 16.02 13.48
C ASP A 430 -10.93 15.68 12.05
N TYR A 431 -10.12 16.08 11.09
CA TYR A 431 -10.38 15.87 9.68
C TYR A 431 -9.11 15.53 8.90
N GLU A 432 -9.32 14.97 7.71
CA GLU A 432 -8.26 14.63 6.78
C GLU A 432 -8.67 15.04 5.36
N ILE A 433 -7.78 15.76 4.64
CA ILE A 433 -8.01 16.16 3.25
C ILE A 433 -7.60 15.01 2.32
N HIS A 434 -8.39 14.77 1.27
CA HIS A 434 -8.09 13.82 0.21
C HIS A 434 -7.08 14.38 -0.77
N HIS A 435 -5.96 13.66 -0.94
CA HIS A 435 -4.89 14.00 -1.86
C HIS A 435 -4.68 12.95 -2.97
N GLY A 436 -5.62 11.99 -3.07
CA GLY A 436 -5.63 10.95 -4.09
C GLY A 436 -6.27 11.42 -5.41
N LYS A 437 -6.59 10.44 -6.25
CA LYS A 437 -7.29 10.70 -7.52
C LYS A 437 -8.77 10.99 -7.26
N LYS A 438 -9.34 11.97 -7.97
CA LYS A 438 -10.79 12.27 -7.91
C LYS A 438 -11.61 11.25 -8.71
N ILE A 439 -11.52 9.98 -8.33
CA ILE A 439 -12.28 8.85 -8.91
C ILE A 439 -12.99 8.09 -7.80
N LEU A 440 -14.12 7.49 -8.14
CA LEU A 440 -15.06 6.96 -7.14
C LEU A 440 -14.41 5.99 -6.15
N TYR A 441 -13.70 4.95 -6.65
CA TYR A 441 -13.10 3.94 -5.75
C TYR A 441 -12.01 4.50 -4.83
N ASP A 442 -11.22 5.48 -5.29
CA ASP A 442 -10.18 6.12 -4.49
C ASP A 442 -10.78 6.97 -3.37
N ILE A 443 -11.83 7.74 -3.68
CA ILE A 443 -12.58 8.52 -2.69
C ILE A 443 -13.23 7.62 -1.64
N VAL A 444 -13.84 6.50 -2.06
CA VAL A 444 -14.47 5.53 -1.15
C VAL A 444 -13.44 4.90 -0.23
N ALA A 445 -12.31 4.44 -0.79
CA ALA A 445 -11.23 3.84 0.00
C ALA A 445 -10.67 4.84 1.02
N PHE A 446 -10.38 6.07 0.58
CA PHE A 446 -9.95 7.15 1.45
C PHE A 446 -10.95 7.41 2.58
N ALA A 447 -12.24 7.57 2.26
CA ALA A 447 -13.25 7.90 3.26
C ALA A 447 -13.37 6.78 4.33
N LYS A 448 -13.44 5.51 3.91
CA LYS A 448 -13.51 4.35 4.82
C LYS A 448 -12.25 4.18 5.68
N GLU A 449 -11.08 4.41 5.10
CA GLU A 449 -9.83 4.33 5.85
C GLU A 449 -9.67 5.48 6.84
N SER A 450 -9.97 6.71 6.39
CA SER A 450 -9.77 7.93 7.17
C SER A 450 -10.66 7.98 8.42
N VAL A 451 -11.96 7.66 8.33
CA VAL A 451 -12.85 7.67 9.49
C VAL A 451 -12.46 6.69 10.59
N ASN A 452 -11.75 5.63 10.22
CA ASN A 452 -11.25 4.60 11.11
C ASN A 452 -9.78 4.79 11.50
N SER A 453 -9.15 5.90 11.11
CA SER A 453 -7.76 6.25 11.41
C SER A 453 -7.67 7.43 12.37
N HIS A 454 -6.47 7.64 12.91
CA HIS A 454 -6.18 8.76 13.82
C HIS A 454 -5.21 9.77 13.21
N VAL A 455 -5.11 9.80 11.88
CA VAL A 455 -4.32 10.80 11.14
C VAL A 455 -5.16 12.06 10.97
N ILE A 456 -4.60 13.23 11.26
CA ILE A 456 -5.27 14.53 11.06
C ILE A 456 -4.46 15.44 10.15
N THR A 457 -5.14 16.38 9.49
CA THR A 457 -4.50 17.44 8.72
C THR A 457 -3.96 18.51 9.66
N LEU A 458 -2.67 18.81 9.51
CA LEU A 458 -1.95 19.83 10.30
C LEU A 458 -1.75 21.13 9.51
N GLY A 459 -1.59 22.21 10.27
CA GLY A 459 -1.19 23.51 9.80
C GLY A 459 -0.60 24.33 10.94
N PRO A 460 -0.28 25.62 10.74
CA PRO A 460 0.43 26.44 11.74
C PRO A 460 -0.25 26.59 13.10
N GLN A 461 -1.58 26.39 13.14
CA GLN A 461 -2.35 26.58 14.39
C GLN A 461 -2.40 25.32 15.27
N ASN A 462 -2.26 24.15 14.69
CA ASN A 462 -2.33 22.84 15.38
C ASN A 462 -1.06 22.02 15.22
N PHE A 463 0.05 22.61 14.79
CA PHE A 463 1.34 21.93 14.68
C PHE A 463 1.92 21.64 16.08
N PRO A 464 2.51 20.46 16.32
CA PRO A 464 2.87 19.97 17.65
C PRO A 464 4.19 20.51 18.24
N ASP A 465 4.62 21.72 17.92
CA ASP A 465 5.90 22.31 18.40
C ASP A 465 6.08 22.33 19.93
N LYS A 466 5.00 22.29 20.69
CA LYS A 466 5.01 22.46 22.16
C LYS A 466 4.17 21.44 22.91
N GLU A 467 3.67 20.42 22.21
CA GLU A 467 2.84 19.41 22.86
C GLU A 467 3.68 18.43 23.70
N LYS A 468 3.11 17.98 24.81
CA LYS A 468 3.73 16.98 25.69
C LYS A 468 3.63 15.55 25.15
N GLU A 469 2.63 15.31 24.30
CA GLU A 469 2.40 14.00 23.71
C GLU A 469 3.23 13.83 22.44
N PRO A 470 3.78 12.64 22.19
CA PRO A 470 4.58 12.42 20.99
C PRO A 470 3.71 12.42 19.73
N TRP A 471 4.24 12.97 18.65
CA TRP A 471 3.60 13.03 17.34
C TRP A 471 4.48 12.43 16.25
N LEU A 472 3.87 11.73 15.32
CA LEU A 472 4.47 11.40 14.04
C LEU A 472 3.83 12.31 12.99
N VAL A 473 4.65 13.13 12.34
CA VAL A 473 4.22 14.08 11.31
C VAL A 473 4.85 13.70 9.99
N ASP A 474 4.01 13.53 8.96
CA ASP A 474 4.45 13.36 7.59
C ASP A 474 4.37 14.68 6.84
N PHE A 475 5.52 15.16 6.40
CA PHE A 475 5.67 16.33 5.55
C PHE A 475 5.62 15.88 4.10
N PHE A 476 4.62 16.31 3.37
CA PHE A 476 4.35 15.81 2.04
C PHE A 476 4.02 16.91 1.03
N ALA A 477 3.97 16.52 -0.24
CA ALA A 477 3.36 17.31 -1.30
C ALA A 477 2.29 16.47 -2.01
N PRO A 478 1.08 17.00 -2.32
CA PRO A 478 -0.01 16.26 -2.95
C PRO A 478 0.35 15.63 -4.31
N TRP A 479 1.25 16.26 -5.05
CA TRP A 479 1.73 15.79 -6.35
C TRP A 479 2.76 14.65 -6.25
N CYS A 480 3.31 14.35 -5.08
CA CYS A 480 4.37 13.35 -4.87
C CYS A 480 3.79 11.92 -4.82
N PRO A 481 4.10 11.02 -5.77
CA PRO A 481 3.56 9.66 -5.78
C PRO A 481 3.96 8.83 -4.55
N PRO A 482 5.23 8.84 -4.07
CA PRO A 482 5.60 8.16 -2.83
C PRO A 482 4.83 8.66 -1.61
N CYS A 483 4.51 9.97 -1.56
CA CYS A 483 3.70 10.54 -0.49
C CYS A 483 2.28 9.95 -0.48
N ARG A 484 1.65 9.90 -1.65
CA ARG A 484 0.31 9.30 -1.79
C ARG A 484 0.28 7.82 -1.41
N ALA A 485 1.34 7.09 -1.71
CA ALA A 485 1.48 5.68 -1.32
C ALA A 485 1.70 5.50 0.20
N LEU A 486 2.30 6.49 0.88
CA LEU A 486 2.52 6.47 2.32
C LEU A 486 1.25 6.74 3.12
N LEU A 487 0.35 7.61 2.67
CA LEU A 487 -0.85 8.01 3.42
C LEU A 487 -1.72 6.83 3.92
N PRO A 488 -2.04 5.79 3.10
CA PRO A 488 -2.72 4.60 3.59
C PRO A 488 -1.95 3.84 4.68
N GLU A 489 -0.63 3.78 4.57
CA GLU A 489 0.22 3.10 5.55
C GLU A 489 0.27 3.86 6.89
N LEU A 490 0.28 5.20 6.86
CA LEU A 490 0.15 6.04 8.06
C LEU A 490 -1.19 5.80 8.75
N ARG A 491 -2.30 5.70 7.98
CA ARG A 491 -3.63 5.39 8.54
C ARG A 491 -3.63 4.02 9.23
N LYS A 492 -3.00 3.00 8.64
CA LYS A 492 -2.85 1.66 9.26
C LYS A 492 -2.03 1.75 10.55
N ALA A 493 -0.86 2.39 10.50
CA ALA A 493 0.01 2.55 11.67
C ALA A 493 -0.68 3.30 12.81
N SER A 494 -1.45 4.36 12.49
CA SER A 494 -2.17 5.17 13.49
C SER A 494 -3.21 4.38 14.29
N LYS A 495 -3.81 3.35 13.69
CA LYS A 495 -4.74 2.44 14.39
C LYS A 495 -4.04 1.61 15.46
N HIS A 496 -2.84 1.10 15.14
CA HIS A 496 -2.07 0.27 16.06
C HIS A 496 -1.45 1.06 17.23
N LEU A 497 -1.13 2.33 17.00
CA LEU A 497 -0.49 3.22 17.98
C LEU A 497 -1.47 4.18 18.65
N TYR A 498 -2.77 3.92 18.55
CA TYR A 498 -3.79 4.74 19.19
C TYR A 498 -3.56 4.89 20.70
N GLY A 499 -3.67 6.12 21.21
CA GLY A 499 -3.40 6.45 22.61
C GLY A 499 -1.92 6.45 23.03
N GLN A 500 -1.01 6.13 22.09
CA GLN A 500 0.44 6.08 22.34
C GLN A 500 1.20 7.14 21.56
N LEU A 501 0.73 7.47 20.35
CA LEU A 501 1.35 8.40 19.41
C LEU A 501 0.25 9.06 18.59
N LYS A 502 0.31 10.37 18.44
CA LYS A 502 -0.57 11.12 17.54
C LYS A 502 0.02 11.15 16.13
N PHE A 503 -0.85 11.22 15.14
CA PHE A 503 -0.46 11.21 13.73
C PHE A 503 -1.00 12.42 12.99
N GLY A 504 -0.16 13.07 12.21
CA GLY A 504 -0.56 14.21 11.40
C GLY A 504 0.13 14.26 10.05
N THR A 505 -0.49 14.94 9.11
CA THR A 505 0.06 15.21 7.78
C THR A 505 0.11 16.72 7.53
N LEU A 506 1.23 17.23 7.03
CA LEU A 506 1.42 18.63 6.70
C LEU A 506 1.72 18.79 5.21
N ASP A 507 0.86 19.51 4.51
CA ASP A 507 1.06 19.85 3.10
C ASP A 507 2.06 20.99 2.94
N CYS A 508 3.26 20.68 2.48
CA CYS A 508 4.34 21.66 2.31
C CYS A 508 4.14 22.57 1.09
N THR A 509 3.18 22.28 0.21
CA THR A 509 2.82 23.21 -0.89
C THR A 509 1.94 24.35 -0.38
N VAL A 510 1.22 24.12 0.71
CA VAL A 510 0.39 25.13 1.40
C VAL A 510 1.16 25.85 2.52
N HIS A 511 2.00 25.11 3.23
CA HIS A 511 2.70 25.57 4.44
C HIS A 511 4.23 25.57 4.28
N GLU A 512 4.73 26.08 3.15
CA GLU A 512 6.16 26.10 2.79
C GLU A 512 7.03 26.70 3.91
N GLY A 513 6.59 27.81 4.53
CA GLY A 513 7.34 28.46 5.60
C GLY A 513 7.56 27.56 6.82
N LEU A 514 6.54 26.78 7.21
CA LEU A 514 6.62 25.84 8.32
C LEU A 514 7.53 24.65 7.98
N CYS A 515 7.44 24.12 6.77
CA CYS A 515 8.32 23.05 6.30
C CYS A 515 9.79 23.49 6.24
N ASN A 516 10.06 24.72 5.78
CA ASN A 516 11.41 25.30 5.76
C ASN A 516 12.00 25.49 7.17
N MET A 517 11.18 25.86 8.17
CA MET A 517 11.62 25.95 9.57
C MET A 517 12.09 24.59 10.12
N HIS A 518 11.49 23.50 9.67
CA HIS A 518 11.88 22.15 10.06
C HIS A 518 12.93 21.52 9.12
N ASN A 519 13.55 22.30 8.23
CA ASN A 519 14.57 21.86 7.26
C ASN A 519 14.10 20.75 6.30
N ILE A 520 12.81 20.68 5.98
CA ILE A 520 12.27 19.69 5.06
C ILE A 520 12.70 20.01 3.63
N ARG A 521 13.48 19.13 3.01
CA ARG A 521 14.07 19.33 1.66
C ARG A 521 13.60 18.29 0.63
N ALA A 522 12.92 17.25 1.04
CA ALA A 522 12.45 16.17 0.20
C ALA A 522 11.10 15.66 0.69
N TYR A 523 10.33 15.01 -0.18
CA TYR A 523 9.01 14.45 0.13
C TYR A 523 8.94 12.96 -0.28
N PRO A 524 8.30 12.10 0.56
CA PRO A 524 7.85 12.39 1.91
C PRO A 524 9.01 12.47 2.91
N THR A 525 8.89 13.30 3.92
CA THR A 525 9.76 13.27 5.11
C THR A 525 8.88 13.05 6.34
N THR A 526 9.09 11.95 7.04
CA THR A 526 8.30 11.57 8.21
C THR A 526 9.14 11.75 9.47
N VAL A 527 8.63 12.51 10.45
CA VAL A 527 9.37 12.91 11.64
C VAL A 527 8.57 12.61 12.90
N VAL A 528 9.22 12.04 13.90
CA VAL A 528 8.67 11.88 15.25
C VAL A 528 9.13 13.03 16.12
N PHE A 529 8.17 13.79 16.64
CA PHE A 529 8.36 14.83 17.64
C PHE A 529 8.00 14.27 19.01
N ASN A 530 8.95 14.25 19.93
CA ASN A 530 8.76 13.83 21.31
C ASN A 530 9.39 14.85 22.25
N GLN A 531 8.61 15.86 22.66
CA GLN A 531 9.07 17.00 23.44
C GLN A 531 10.23 17.77 22.75
N SER A 532 11.46 17.65 23.26
CA SER A 532 12.66 18.27 22.68
C SER A 532 13.34 17.39 21.61
N ASP A 533 12.96 16.12 21.54
CA ASP A 533 13.64 15.15 20.69
C ASP A 533 12.93 15.01 19.36
N VAL A 534 13.69 15.10 18.29
CA VAL A 534 13.19 15.04 16.91
C VAL A 534 13.93 13.90 16.21
N HIS A 535 13.17 12.93 15.68
CA HIS A 535 13.71 11.77 15.00
C HIS A 535 13.11 11.64 13.61
N GLU A 536 13.93 11.78 12.58
CA GLU A 536 13.53 11.54 11.20
C GLU A 536 13.48 10.03 10.92
N TYR A 537 12.45 9.60 10.22
CA TYR A 537 12.27 8.22 9.79
C TYR A 537 12.98 7.96 8.47
N GLU A 538 13.95 7.07 8.47
CA GLU A 538 14.76 6.70 7.29
C GLU A 538 14.45 5.28 6.77
N GLY A 539 13.25 4.78 6.93
CA GLY A 539 12.87 3.41 6.52
C GLY A 539 12.03 3.35 5.24
N HIS A 540 11.65 2.13 4.84
CA HIS A 540 10.62 1.97 3.83
C HIS A 540 9.25 2.36 4.37
N HIS A 541 8.45 3.03 3.57
CA HIS A 541 7.17 3.62 3.95
C HIS A 541 6.06 2.56 4.03
N SER A 542 6.17 1.57 4.94
CA SER A 542 5.12 0.61 5.27
C SER A 542 4.70 0.75 6.73
N ALA A 543 3.44 0.44 7.03
CA ALA A 543 2.91 0.50 8.39
C ALA A 543 3.73 -0.35 9.37
N GLU A 544 4.13 -1.56 8.97
CA GLU A 544 4.92 -2.48 9.77
C GLU A 544 6.26 -1.86 10.18
N GLN A 545 6.97 -1.22 9.24
CA GLN A 545 8.27 -0.60 9.52
C GLN A 545 8.15 0.69 10.32
N ILE A 546 7.06 1.45 10.16
CA ILE A 546 6.77 2.59 11.03
C ILE A 546 6.55 2.10 12.47
N LEU A 547 5.79 1.02 12.67
CA LEU A 547 5.58 0.42 14.00
C LEU A 547 6.90 -0.05 14.60
N GLU A 548 7.75 -0.73 13.83
CA GLU A 548 9.08 -1.15 14.26
C GLU A 548 9.98 0.02 14.68
N PHE A 549 9.94 1.11 13.93
CA PHE A 549 10.71 2.32 14.23
C PHE A 549 10.26 2.96 15.54
N ILE A 550 8.95 3.09 15.76
CA ILE A 550 8.40 3.65 17.00
C ILE A 550 8.74 2.77 18.20
N GLU A 551 8.66 1.44 18.05
CA GLU A 551 9.06 0.52 19.12
C GLU A 551 10.56 0.65 19.44
N ASP A 552 11.41 0.78 18.41
CA ASP A 552 12.85 0.98 18.58
C ASP A 552 13.21 2.31 19.25
N LEU A 553 12.42 3.38 19.01
CA LEU A 553 12.59 4.65 19.73
C LEU A 553 12.25 4.54 21.21
N ARG A 554 11.27 3.74 21.58
CA ARG A 554 10.84 3.54 22.98
C ARG A 554 11.75 2.61 23.74
N ASN A 555 12.12 1.51 23.09
CA ASN A 555 12.93 0.44 23.63
C ASN A 555 14.09 0.16 22.66
N PRO A 556 15.15 0.97 22.67
CA PRO A 556 16.27 0.78 21.76
C PRO A 556 16.87 -0.61 21.92
N SER A 557 16.79 -1.41 20.88
CA SER A 557 17.35 -2.77 20.84
C SER A 557 18.86 -2.77 20.63
N VAL A 558 19.41 -1.67 20.11
CA VAL A 558 20.84 -1.45 19.89
C VAL A 558 21.35 -0.40 20.86
N VAL A 559 22.33 -0.76 21.68
CA VAL A 559 22.96 0.15 22.65
C VAL A 559 24.00 1.00 21.94
N SER A 560 23.85 2.34 21.98
CA SER A 560 24.89 3.25 21.52
C SER A 560 26.05 3.25 22.52
N LEU A 561 27.20 2.75 22.10
CA LEU A 561 28.36 2.56 22.95
C LEU A 561 29.34 3.74 22.82
N THR A 562 29.72 4.32 23.99
CA THR A 562 30.89 5.20 24.11
C THR A 562 32.14 4.37 24.46
N PRO A 563 33.35 4.92 24.36
CA PRO A 563 34.55 4.21 24.82
C PRO A 563 34.44 3.68 26.26
N GLU A 564 33.84 4.46 27.15
CA GLU A 564 33.67 4.11 28.57
C GLU A 564 32.65 2.98 28.73
N THR A 565 31.48 3.13 28.10
CA THR A 565 30.42 2.10 28.18
C THR A 565 30.81 0.82 27.44
N PHE A 566 31.61 0.89 26.39
CA PHE A 566 32.16 -0.28 25.72
C PHE A 566 33.07 -1.08 26.68
N VAL A 567 33.96 -0.42 27.40
CA VAL A 567 34.81 -1.09 28.38
C VAL A 567 33.99 -1.72 29.51
N GLU A 568 32.99 -1.00 30.01
CA GLU A 568 32.13 -1.48 31.09
C GLU A 568 31.24 -2.64 30.70
N LEU A 569 30.48 -2.49 29.61
CA LEU A 569 29.44 -3.41 29.21
C LEU A 569 29.95 -4.57 28.33
N VAL A 570 30.94 -4.32 27.44
CA VAL A 570 31.43 -5.33 26.50
C VAL A 570 32.69 -5.99 26.99
N GLN A 571 33.74 -5.22 27.35
CA GLN A 571 35.01 -5.81 27.81
C GLN A 571 34.88 -6.42 29.23
N ARG A 572 34.16 -5.74 30.15
CA ARG A 572 33.94 -6.21 31.53
C ARG A 572 32.66 -7.00 31.70
N ARG A 573 31.95 -7.41 30.58
CA ARG A 573 30.70 -8.15 30.60
C ARG A 573 30.71 -9.34 31.58
N LYS A 574 29.52 -9.74 32.05
CA LYS A 574 29.37 -10.92 32.91
C LYS A 574 29.75 -12.20 32.15
N ARG A 575 30.05 -13.27 32.88
CA ARG A 575 30.53 -14.55 32.30
C ARG A 575 29.58 -15.12 31.24
N GLU A 576 28.26 -14.95 31.43
CA GLU A 576 27.21 -15.54 30.58
C GLU A 576 26.75 -14.62 29.46
N GLU A 577 27.18 -13.36 29.44
CA GLU A 577 26.76 -12.37 28.46
C GLU A 577 27.57 -12.50 27.17
N ILE A 578 26.84 -12.37 26.04
CA ILE A 578 27.38 -12.29 24.69
C ILE A 578 27.00 -10.95 24.11
N TRP A 579 27.92 -10.30 23.43
CA TRP A 579 27.70 -9.03 22.76
C TRP A 579 28.02 -9.14 21.27
N MET A 580 27.18 -8.51 20.45
CA MET A 580 27.48 -8.19 19.06
C MET A 580 27.62 -6.68 18.93
N VAL A 581 28.68 -6.22 18.31
CA VAL A 581 28.98 -4.78 18.18
C VAL A 581 29.31 -4.46 16.72
N ASP A 582 28.60 -3.46 16.18
CA ASP A 582 28.89 -2.84 14.90
C ASP A 582 29.73 -1.58 15.09
N PHE A 583 30.89 -1.52 14.48
CA PHE A 583 31.74 -0.34 14.38
C PHE A 583 31.45 0.33 13.04
N TYR A 584 30.85 1.51 13.06
CA TYR A 584 30.33 2.18 11.86
C TYR A 584 30.81 3.61 11.74
N ALA A 585 30.62 4.20 10.55
CA ALA A 585 30.70 5.65 10.36
C ALA A 585 29.42 6.15 9.68
N PRO A 586 28.84 7.29 10.09
CA PRO A 586 27.58 7.80 9.53
C PRO A 586 27.60 8.05 8.02
N TRP A 587 28.73 8.43 7.46
CA TRP A 587 28.91 8.67 6.01
C TRP A 587 29.09 7.40 5.17
N CYS A 588 29.26 6.26 5.80
CA CYS A 588 29.55 4.98 5.12
C CYS A 588 28.25 4.39 4.51
N GLY A 589 28.11 4.33 3.19
CA GLY A 589 26.95 3.77 2.50
C GLY A 589 26.61 2.35 2.91
N PRO A 590 27.57 1.38 2.94
CA PRO A 590 27.31 0.03 3.45
C PRO A 590 26.84 -0.01 4.91
N CYS A 591 27.26 0.96 5.77
CA CYS A 591 26.79 1.06 7.15
C CYS A 591 25.34 1.52 7.22
N GLN A 592 24.95 2.49 6.39
CA GLN A 592 23.59 2.97 6.28
C GLN A 592 22.66 1.84 5.81
N ALA A 593 23.09 1.03 4.85
CA ALA A 593 22.33 -0.14 4.39
C ALA A 593 22.22 -1.25 5.46
N LEU A 594 23.25 -1.40 6.31
CA LEU A 594 23.25 -2.39 7.40
C LEU A 594 22.34 -1.98 8.57
N MET A 595 22.23 -0.71 8.89
CA MET A 595 21.58 -0.23 10.11
C MET A 595 20.15 -0.76 10.32
N PRO A 596 19.24 -0.77 9.32
CA PRO A 596 17.91 -1.36 9.47
C PRO A 596 17.97 -2.86 9.82
N GLU A 597 18.83 -3.60 9.14
CA GLU A 597 19.01 -5.03 9.36
C GLU A 597 19.64 -5.33 10.73
N TRP A 598 20.56 -4.47 11.18
CA TRP A 598 21.20 -4.54 12.48
C TRP A 598 20.20 -4.33 13.62
N LYS A 599 19.35 -3.33 13.52
CA LYS A 599 18.25 -3.08 14.49
C LYS A 599 17.23 -4.21 14.49
N LYS A 600 16.86 -4.73 13.33
CA LYS A 600 15.94 -5.87 13.19
C LYS A 600 16.53 -7.14 13.84
N MET A 601 17.80 -7.43 13.56
CA MET A 601 18.52 -8.54 14.19
C MET A 601 18.60 -8.37 15.71
N ALA A 602 18.88 -7.15 16.20
CA ALA A 602 18.94 -6.87 17.63
C ALA A 602 17.63 -7.17 18.36
N ARG A 603 16.49 -6.78 17.75
CA ARG A 603 15.17 -7.14 18.29
C ARG A 603 14.95 -8.66 18.35
N MET A 604 15.38 -9.38 17.31
CA MET A 604 15.28 -10.85 17.28
C MET A 604 16.17 -11.55 18.31
N LEU A 605 17.23 -10.89 18.77
CA LEU A 605 18.18 -11.41 19.76
C LEU A 605 17.95 -10.87 21.18
N ASN A 606 16.91 -10.06 21.37
CA ASN A 606 16.61 -9.45 22.67
C ASN A 606 16.48 -10.53 23.78
N GLY A 607 17.18 -10.32 24.89
CA GLY A 607 17.23 -11.28 26.00
C GLY A 607 18.16 -12.48 25.79
N LEU A 608 18.79 -12.64 24.61
CA LEU A 608 19.73 -13.72 24.28
C LEU A 608 21.14 -13.19 24.08
N ILE A 609 21.31 -12.16 23.25
CA ILE A 609 22.60 -11.52 22.91
C ILE A 609 22.36 -10.03 22.96
N SER A 610 23.22 -9.32 23.67
CA SER A 610 23.23 -7.87 23.70
C SER A 610 23.85 -7.32 22.42
N VAL A 611 23.25 -6.28 21.86
CA VAL A 611 23.68 -5.69 20.60
C VAL A 611 24.01 -4.20 20.81
N GLY A 612 25.15 -3.79 20.29
CA GLY A 612 25.61 -2.41 20.41
C GLY A 612 26.18 -1.87 19.10
N SER A 613 26.37 -0.56 19.04
CA SER A 613 27.05 0.12 17.93
C SER A 613 27.98 1.21 18.47
N VAL A 614 29.12 1.40 17.76
CA VAL A 614 30.12 2.44 18.07
C VAL A 614 30.27 3.34 16.85
N ASP A 615 30.04 4.63 17.03
CA ASP A 615 30.27 5.64 16.00
C ASP A 615 31.78 5.96 15.93
N CYS A 616 32.46 5.45 14.92
CA CYS A 616 33.88 5.64 14.73
C CYS A 616 34.25 6.99 14.10
N GLN A 617 33.28 7.76 13.59
CA GLN A 617 33.53 9.16 13.27
C GLN A 617 33.67 9.99 14.55
N LYS A 618 32.78 9.78 15.51
CA LYS A 618 32.79 10.46 16.82
C LYS A 618 33.94 10.00 17.70
N TYR A 619 34.24 8.68 17.69
CA TYR A 619 35.24 8.05 18.57
C TYR A 619 36.41 7.45 17.78
N TYR A 620 36.98 8.21 16.84
CA TYR A 620 38.03 7.74 15.93
C TYR A 620 39.24 7.12 16.65
N SER A 621 39.76 7.81 17.66
CA SER A 621 40.93 7.32 18.42
C SER A 621 40.66 5.98 19.09
N PHE A 622 39.46 5.78 19.62
CA PHE A 622 39.05 4.55 20.26
C PHE A 622 38.96 3.42 19.25
N CYS A 623 38.27 3.64 18.09
CA CYS A 623 38.16 2.63 17.04
C CYS A 623 39.53 2.25 16.47
N HIS A 624 40.46 3.20 16.36
CA HIS A 624 41.84 2.91 15.94
C HIS A 624 42.58 2.05 16.98
N GLN A 625 42.41 2.33 18.30
CA GLN A 625 42.96 1.48 19.37
C GLN A 625 42.39 0.09 19.35
N GLU A 626 41.09 -0.08 19.05
CA GLU A 626 40.44 -1.37 18.88
C GLU A 626 40.79 -2.04 17.53
N SER A 627 41.71 -1.45 16.73
CA SER A 627 42.16 -2.00 15.44
C SER A 627 41.06 -2.16 14.38
N VAL A 628 40.05 -1.27 14.40
CA VAL A 628 39.03 -1.19 13.36
C VAL A 628 39.66 -0.58 12.10
N ARG A 629 39.66 -1.32 10.99
CA ARG A 629 40.34 -0.92 9.73
C ARG A 629 39.40 -0.54 8.59
N GLY A 630 38.11 -0.82 8.73
CA GLY A 630 37.10 -0.54 7.70
C GLY A 630 35.70 -0.57 8.27
N TYR A 631 34.72 -0.03 7.54
CA TYR A 631 33.33 0.09 7.99
C TYR A 631 32.35 -0.55 7.00
N PRO A 632 31.28 -1.23 7.49
CA PRO A 632 31.04 -1.64 8.88
C PRO A 632 31.93 -2.83 9.29
N GLU A 633 32.41 -2.84 10.53
CA GLU A 633 33.10 -4.00 11.13
C GLU A 633 32.24 -4.56 12.27
N ILE A 634 31.76 -5.80 12.07
CA ILE A 634 30.88 -6.46 13.03
C ILE A 634 31.71 -7.46 13.84
N ARG A 635 31.67 -7.31 15.17
CA ARG A 635 32.36 -8.20 16.11
C ARG A 635 31.39 -8.86 17.09
N LEU A 636 31.62 -10.14 17.36
CA LEU A 636 30.96 -10.89 18.41
C LEU A 636 31.93 -11.16 19.55
N PHE A 637 31.52 -10.78 20.76
CA PHE A 637 32.23 -11.01 21.99
C PHE A 637 31.54 -12.17 22.73
N PRO A 638 32.11 -13.40 22.72
CA PRO A 638 31.48 -14.60 23.26
C PRO A 638 31.41 -14.57 24.78
N GLN A 639 30.80 -15.58 25.39
CA GLN A 639 30.83 -15.77 26.84
C GLN A 639 32.29 -15.77 27.35
N LYS A 640 32.51 -15.15 28.52
CA LYS A 640 33.85 -14.91 29.02
C LYS A 640 34.56 -16.24 29.36
N SER A 641 35.48 -16.66 28.51
CA SER A 641 36.51 -17.63 28.83
C SER A 641 37.74 -16.87 29.39
N ASN A 642 38.69 -17.53 30.00
CA ASN A 642 39.82 -16.95 30.75
C ASN A 642 40.75 -15.98 29.99
N THR A 643 40.44 -15.57 28.76
CA THR A 643 41.20 -14.64 27.91
C THR A 643 40.38 -13.35 27.70
N ALA A 644 40.92 -12.23 28.14
CA ALA A 644 40.21 -10.95 28.25
C ALA A 644 39.80 -10.24 26.94
N HIS A 645 40.31 -10.63 25.76
CA HIS A 645 40.16 -9.90 24.50
C HIS A 645 39.76 -10.75 23.32
N GLN A 646 39.04 -11.87 23.51
CA GLN A 646 38.63 -12.69 22.39
C GLN A 646 37.32 -12.19 21.78
N TYR A 647 37.37 -11.78 20.53
CA TYR A 647 36.19 -11.52 19.69
C TYR A 647 36.31 -12.29 18.38
N PHE A 648 35.16 -12.45 17.68
CA PHE A 648 35.09 -13.01 16.33
C PHE A 648 34.56 -11.93 15.40
N SER A 649 35.21 -11.71 14.25
CA SER A 649 34.74 -10.80 13.23
C SER A 649 33.80 -11.52 12.28
N TYR A 650 32.73 -10.87 11.85
CA TYR A 650 31.81 -11.39 10.85
C TYR A 650 32.42 -11.26 9.45
N ASN A 651 32.65 -12.37 8.79
CA ASN A 651 33.22 -12.45 7.44
C ASN A 651 32.23 -12.98 6.40
N GLY A 652 30.92 -13.05 6.73
CA GLY A 652 29.87 -13.49 5.82
C GLY A 652 29.58 -12.50 4.70
N TRP A 653 29.13 -13.03 3.56
CA TRP A 653 28.75 -12.22 2.39
C TRP A 653 27.40 -11.50 2.57
N HIS A 654 26.48 -12.12 3.30
CA HIS A 654 25.13 -11.59 3.54
C HIS A 654 25.04 -10.87 4.88
N ARG A 655 24.64 -9.62 4.86
CA ARG A 655 24.49 -8.77 6.06
C ARG A 655 23.02 -8.48 6.38
N ASP A 656 22.13 -9.40 5.97
CA ASP A 656 20.73 -9.35 6.37
C ASP A 656 20.54 -9.81 7.83
N SER A 657 19.42 -9.42 8.43
CA SER A 657 19.10 -9.68 9.84
C SER A 657 19.08 -11.17 10.19
N TYR A 658 18.66 -12.03 9.29
CA TYR A 658 18.59 -13.47 9.52
C TYR A 658 19.99 -14.13 9.49
N SER A 659 20.84 -13.74 8.55
CA SER A 659 22.21 -14.22 8.45
C SER A 659 23.05 -13.81 9.67
N LEU A 660 22.93 -12.57 10.10
CA LEU A 660 23.61 -12.05 11.29
C LEU A 660 23.10 -12.70 12.57
N ARG A 661 21.77 -12.89 12.69
CA ARG A 661 21.14 -13.60 13.80
C ARG A 661 21.65 -15.05 13.86
N GLY A 662 21.64 -15.77 12.74
CA GLY A 662 22.12 -17.15 12.68
C GLY A 662 23.56 -17.28 13.12
N TRP A 663 24.42 -16.33 12.69
CA TRP A 663 25.81 -16.27 13.12
C TRP A 663 25.92 -16.03 14.63
N GLY A 664 25.22 -15.07 15.20
CA GLY A 664 25.21 -14.77 16.64
C GLY A 664 24.76 -15.97 17.49
N LEU A 665 23.67 -16.62 17.06
CA LEU A 665 23.11 -17.78 17.75
C LEU A 665 24.06 -18.98 17.79
N GLY A 666 24.93 -19.12 16.78
CA GLY A 666 25.96 -20.16 16.73
C GLY A 666 26.98 -20.11 17.89
N TYR A 667 27.07 -18.96 18.57
CA TYR A 667 27.96 -18.79 19.73
C TYR A 667 27.24 -18.94 21.08
N LEU A 668 25.93 -19.18 21.08
CA LEU A 668 25.22 -19.49 22.30
C LEU A 668 25.63 -20.88 22.79
N PRO A 669 25.90 -21.09 24.11
CA PRO A 669 26.20 -22.41 24.64
C PRO A 669 25.02 -23.35 24.41
N GLN A 670 25.32 -24.57 24.01
CA GLN A 670 24.33 -25.62 23.82
C GLN A 670 23.62 -25.94 25.11
N VAL A 671 22.27 -25.93 25.10
CA VAL A 671 21.42 -26.33 26.26
C VAL A 671 20.79 -27.67 26.01
N SER A 672 20.50 -27.99 24.74
CA SER A 672 19.99 -29.31 24.37
C SER A 672 21.04 -30.40 24.58
N VAL A 673 20.60 -31.61 24.88
CA VAL A 673 21.47 -32.76 25.17
C VAL A 673 21.54 -33.68 23.96
N ASP A 674 22.74 -34.03 23.50
CA ASP A 674 22.89 -35.04 22.47
C ASP A 674 22.59 -36.43 23.07
N LEU A 675 21.67 -37.14 22.46
CA LEU A 675 21.15 -38.41 22.96
C LEU A 675 21.64 -39.57 22.11
N THR A 676 22.28 -40.54 22.79
CA THR A 676 22.56 -41.86 22.23
C THR A 676 21.35 -42.80 22.38
N PRO A 677 21.25 -43.95 21.66
CA PRO A 677 20.18 -44.91 21.83
C PRO A 677 19.90 -45.33 23.27
N GLN A 678 20.97 -45.54 24.00
CA GLN A 678 20.90 -45.91 25.42
C GLN A 678 20.35 -44.77 26.25
N SER A 679 20.90 -43.55 26.14
CA SER A 679 20.46 -42.38 26.89
C SER A 679 19.03 -41.93 26.50
N PHE A 680 18.62 -42.13 25.24
CA PHE A 680 17.25 -41.91 24.82
C PHE A 680 16.27 -42.85 25.52
N THR A 681 16.58 -44.17 25.57
CA THR A 681 15.76 -45.14 26.26
C THR A 681 15.69 -44.87 27.76
N GLU A 682 16.85 -44.64 28.41
CA GLU A 682 16.92 -44.46 29.85
C GLU A 682 16.29 -43.13 30.33
N LYS A 683 16.60 -42.01 29.61
CA LYS A 683 16.23 -40.67 30.09
C LYS A 683 14.89 -40.20 29.53
N VAL A 684 14.55 -40.55 28.27
CA VAL A 684 13.36 -40.05 27.58
C VAL A 684 12.20 -41.04 27.72
N LEU A 685 12.44 -42.32 27.41
CA LEU A 685 11.35 -43.31 27.43
C LEU A 685 11.03 -43.82 28.84
N ASN A 686 12.05 -44.04 29.66
CA ASN A 686 11.93 -44.59 31.02
C ASN A 686 12.18 -43.53 32.12
N GLY A 687 12.48 -42.27 31.71
CA GLY A 687 12.77 -41.20 32.65
C GLY A 687 11.53 -40.57 33.27
N LYS A 688 11.75 -39.65 34.22
CA LYS A 688 10.69 -38.95 34.95
C LYS A 688 10.50 -37.51 34.51
N ASP A 689 11.09 -37.09 33.38
CA ASP A 689 11.07 -35.73 32.86
C ASP A 689 10.28 -35.64 31.57
N HIS A 690 9.73 -34.47 31.29
CA HIS A 690 9.19 -34.14 29.97
C HIS A 690 10.34 -33.82 29.02
N TRP A 691 10.30 -34.32 27.80
CA TRP A 691 11.31 -34.09 26.78
C TRP A 691 10.74 -33.55 25.47
N VAL A 692 11.44 -32.61 24.86
CA VAL A 692 11.27 -32.23 23.47
C VAL A 692 12.53 -32.66 22.73
N ILE A 693 12.38 -33.43 21.67
CA ILE A 693 13.49 -34.08 20.95
C ILE A 693 13.47 -33.62 19.47
N ASP A 694 14.60 -33.10 19.00
CA ASP A 694 14.88 -32.88 17.61
C ASP A 694 15.58 -34.07 16.98
N PHE A 695 14.95 -34.68 16.00
CA PHE A 695 15.49 -35.76 15.19
C PHE A 695 16.03 -35.16 13.89
N TYR A 696 17.33 -35.16 13.72
CA TYR A 696 18.01 -34.48 12.64
C TYR A 696 19.01 -35.39 11.89
N ALA A 697 19.49 -34.93 10.74
CA ALA A 697 20.63 -35.47 10.06
C ALA A 697 21.66 -34.35 9.76
N PRO A 698 22.97 -34.56 9.98
CA PRO A 698 24.00 -33.53 9.81
C PRO A 698 24.07 -32.90 8.42
N TRP A 699 23.78 -33.67 7.38
CA TRP A 699 23.77 -33.26 5.98
C TRP A 699 22.49 -32.50 5.55
N CYS A 700 21.48 -32.47 6.36
CA CYS A 700 20.18 -31.90 6.05
C CYS A 700 20.22 -30.35 6.19
N GLY A 701 20.14 -29.62 5.08
CA GLY A 701 20.15 -28.17 5.08
C GLY A 701 19.06 -27.51 5.94
N PRO A 702 17.79 -27.95 5.86
CA PRO A 702 16.74 -27.49 6.77
C PRO A 702 17.03 -27.72 8.25
N CYS A 703 17.74 -28.85 8.60
CA CYS A 703 18.13 -29.14 9.96
C CYS A 703 19.20 -28.16 10.47
N GLN A 704 20.18 -27.84 9.64
CA GLN A 704 21.23 -26.87 9.96
C GLN A 704 20.64 -25.48 10.23
N ASN A 705 19.64 -25.08 9.44
CA ASN A 705 18.94 -23.81 9.64
C ASN A 705 18.05 -23.82 10.88
N PHE A 706 17.51 -24.99 11.26
CA PHE A 706 16.63 -25.13 12.43
C PHE A 706 17.40 -25.32 13.75
N ALA A 707 18.63 -25.81 13.72
CA ALA A 707 19.41 -26.10 14.93
C ALA A 707 19.54 -24.89 15.91
N PRO A 708 19.79 -23.64 15.47
CA PRO A 708 19.81 -22.49 16.34
C PRO A 708 18.42 -22.19 16.98
N GLU A 709 17.35 -22.38 16.22
CA GLU A 709 15.98 -22.18 16.70
C GLU A 709 15.60 -23.21 17.76
N PHE A 710 16.06 -24.45 17.59
CA PHE A 710 15.85 -25.49 18.59
C PHE A 710 16.59 -25.20 19.91
N GLU A 711 17.78 -24.61 19.86
CA GLU A 711 18.50 -24.17 21.06
C GLU A 711 17.78 -23.01 21.79
N ILE A 712 17.14 -22.09 21.05
CA ILE A 712 16.28 -21.06 21.65
C ILE A 712 15.10 -21.72 22.37
N LEU A 713 14.41 -22.66 21.70
CA LEU A 713 13.33 -23.43 22.31
C LEU A 713 13.81 -24.14 23.59
N ALA A 714 14.98 -24.81 23.52
CA ALA A 714 15.57 -25.49 24.66
C ALA A 714 15.80 -24.56 25.88
N ARG A 715 16.21 -23.30 25.63
CA ARG A 715 16.36 -22.26 26.65
C ARG A 715 15.03 -21.82 27.24
N MET A 716 14.03 -21.59 26.38
CA MET A 716 12.68 -21.14 26.78
C MET A 716 11.98 -22.15 27.68
N VAL A 717 12.14 -23.45 27.39
CA VAL A 717 11.50 -24.52 28.14
C VAL A 717 12.34 -25.05 29.32
N LYS A 718 13.58 -24.54 29.51
CA LYS A 718 14.50 -24.94 30.57
C LYS A 718 13.84 -24.88 31.96
N GLY A 719 13.98 -25.96 32.74
CA GLY A 719 13.36 -26.07 34.05
C GLY A 719 11.95 -26.67 34.05
N LYS A 720 11.27 -26.76 32.91
CA LYS A 720 9.96 -27.41 32.75
C LYS A 720 10.05 -28.64 31.85
N VAL A 721 10.76 -28.54 30.75
CA VAL A 721 10.95 -29.57 29.76
C VAL A 721 12.43 -29.66 29.43
N LYS A 722 12.96 -30.86 29.32
CA LYS A 722 14.32 -31.10 28.85
C LYS A 722 14.32 -31.16 27.32
N ALA A 723 15.35 -30.60 26.70
CA ALA A 723 15.54 -30.64 25.26
C ALA A 723 16.66 -31.58 24.88
N GLY A 724 16.45 -32.43 23.88
CA GLY A 724 17.45 -33.34 23.37
C GLY A 724 17.50 -33.42 21.87
N LYS A 725 18.63 -33.88 21.34
CA LYS A 725 18.84 -34.08 19.89
C LYS A 725 19.25 -35.52 19.62
N VAL A 726 18.76 -36.10 18.55
CA VAL A 726 19.12 -37.43 18.08
C VAL A 726 19.59 -37.33 16.64
N ASP A 727 20.85 -37.73 16.41
CA ASP A 727 21.41 -37.84 15.04
C ASP A 727 20.89 -39.13 14.39
N CYS A 728 20.03 -38.97 13.42
CA CYS A 728 19.41 -40.08 12.69
C CYS A 728 20.35 -40.70 11.63
N GLN A 729 21.45 -40.05 11.29
CA GLN A 729 22.50 -40.67 10.47
C GLN A 729 23.32 -41.69 11.32
N ALA A 730 23.69 -41.28 12.53
CA ALA A 730 24.42 -42.15 13.47
C ALA A 730 23.52 -43.23 14.09
N TYR A 731 22.25 -42.94 14.36
CA TYR A 731 21.34 -43.78 15.10
C TYR A 731 20.03 -44.06 14.35
N SER A 732 20.17 -44.55 13.11
CA SER A 732 19.05 -44.79 12.20
C SER A 732 17.95 -45.67 12.76
N GLN A 733 18.31 -46.73 13.50
CA GLN A 733 17.35 -47.67 14.11
C GLN A 733 16.52 -46.99 15.20
N THR A 734 17.10 -46.11 16.03
CA THR A 734 16.37 -45.32 17.01
C THR A 734 15.35 -44.43 16.37
N CYS A 735 15.72 -43.76 15.28
CA CYS A 735 14.82 -42.88 14.51
C CYS A 735 13.70 -43.67 13.82
N GLN A 736 13.97 -44.87 13.28
CA GLN A 736 12.95 -45.72 12.70
C GLN A 736 11.94 -46.20 13.79
N THR A 737 12.44 -46.61 14.96
CA THR A 737 11.59 -46.99 16.07
C THR A 737 10.73 -45.82 16.58
N ALA A 738 11.28 -44.61 16.51
CA ALA A 738 10.57 -43.36 16.82
C ALA A 738 9.62 -42.90 15.68
N ASP A 739 9.43 -43.66 14.58
CA ASP A 739 8.62 -43.33 13.39
C ASP A 739 9.02 -41.95 12.80
N ILE A 740 10.31 -41.75 12.58
CA ILE A 740 10.81 -40.52 11.92
C ILE A 740 10.95 -40.78 10.43
N ARG A 741 10.20 -40.00 9.63
CA ARG A 741 10.13 -40.14 8.17
C ARG A 741 10.72 -38.98 7.39
N ALA A 742 11.01 -37.85 8.05
CA ALA A 742 11.58 -36.63 7.45
C ALA A 742 12.42 -35.87 8.49
N TYR A 743 13.33 -35.03 8.01
CA TYR A 743 14.22 -34.23 8.86
C TYR A 743 14.06 -32.72 8.52
N PRO A 744 14.11 -31.83 9.53
CA PRO A 744 14.06 -32.11 10.96
C PRO A 744 12.66 -32.53 11.42
N THR A 745 12.56 -33.39 12.42
CA THR A 745 11.30 -33.74 13.08
C THR A 745 11.42 -33.53 14.58
N VAL A 746 10.53 -32.70 15.14
CA VAL A 746 10.48 -32.46 16.58
C VAL A 746 9.34 -33.25 17.22
N LYS A 747 9.64 -34.02 18.27
CA LYS A 747 8.66 -34.78 19.04
C LYS A 747 8.70 -34.42 20.52
N PHE A 748 7.53 -34.33 21.13
CA PHE A 748 7.38 -34.15 22.59
C PHE A 748 7.07 -35.47 23.27
N TYR A 749 7.81 -35.79 24.33
CA TYR A 749 7.69 -36.96 25.15
C TYR A 749 7.26 -36.56 26.56
N PRO A 750 5.95 -36.66 26.92
CA PRO A 750 5.48 -36.36 28.26
C PRO A 750 5.92 -37.42 29.26
N TYR A 751 6.20 -37.04 30.50
CA TYR A 751 6.36 -37.95 31.60
C TYR A 751 5.06 -38.75 31.83
N GLN A 752 5.17 -40.00 32.12
CA GLN A 752 4.08 -40.99 32.28
C GLN A 752 3.61 -41.68 30.99
N GLY A 753 4.48 -41.98 30.06
CA GLY A 753 4.39 -43.12 29.17
C GLY A 753 3.16 -43.30 28.30
N THR A 754 2.30 -42.31 28.20
CA THR A 754 1.25 -42.30 27.19
C THR A 754 1.89 -42.05 25.83
N LYS A 755 1.70 -43.01 24.94
CA LYS A 755 2.23 -42.98 23.57
C LYS A 755 2.13 -41.55 22.96
N VAL A 756 3.27 -40.92 22.76
CA VAL A 756 3.34 -39.59 22.22
C VAL A 756 2.88 -39.62 20.78
N LYS A 757 1.89 -38.84 20.47
CA LYS A 757 1.33 -38.70 19.14
C LYS A 757 1.48 -37.29 18.54
N SER A 758 2.21 -36.35 19.15
CA SER A 758 2.33 -35.00 18.64
C SER A 758 3.66 -34.80 17.89
N THR A 759 3.57 -34.83 16.56
CA THR A 759 4.61 -34.33 15.66
C THR A 759 4.36 -32.86 15.42
N PHE A 760 5.39 -32.03 15.52
CA PHE A 760 5.25 -30.60 15.32
C PHE A 760 5.72 -30.20 13.90
N PRO A 761 5.02 -29.30 13.22
CA PRO A 761 5.56 -28.73 11.98
C PRO A 761 6.81 -27.91 12.32
N THR A 762 7.89 -28.17 11.60
CA THR A 762 9.26 -27.70 11.90
C THR A 762 9.53 -26.21 11.62
N ASN A 763 8.54 -25.44 11.15
CA ASN A 763 8.79 -24.09 10.62
C ASN A 763 8.39 -22.94 11.55
N ARG A 764 7.86 -23.19 12.74
CA ARG A 764 7.44 -22.13 13.68
C ARG A 764 7.61 -22.53 15.13
N LEU A 765 8.59 -21.91 15.79
CA LEU A 765 8.83 -22.00 17.24
C LEU A 765 7.58 -21.72 18.10
N VAL A 766 6.80 -20.73 17.71
CA VAL A 766 5.56 -20.33 18.40
C VAL A 766 4.56 -21.49 18.48
N VAL A 767 4.37 -22.24 17.39
CA VAL A 767 3.43 -23.37 17.34
C VAL A 767 3.89 -24.53 18.24
N ILE A 768 5.20 -24.74 18.35
CA ILE A 768 5.77 -25.78 19.22
C ILE A 768 5.57 -25.38 20.69
N ASN A 769 5.82 -24.12 21.03
CA ASN A 769 5.66 -23.63 22.40
C ASN A 769 4.19 -23.62 22.85
N GLU A 770 3.26 -23.16 22.03
CA GLU A 770 1.83 -23.20 22.32
C GLU A 770 1.28 -24.61 22.55
N LYS A 771 1.80 -25.61 21.80
CA LYS A 771 1.40 -27.01 21.98
C LYS A 771 1.98 -27.63 23.25
N ILE A 772 3.18 -27.23 23.68
CA ILE A 772 3.78 -27.64 24.94
C ILE A 772 2.99 -27.05 26.12
N GLU A 773 2.55 -25.80 26.03
CA GLU A 773 1.77 -25.13 27.07
C GLU A 773 0.34 -25.66 27.26
N LYS A 774 -0.27 -26.22 26.22
CA LYS A 774 -1.62 -26.81 26.27
C LYS A 774 -1.67 -28.20 26.94
N HIS A 775 -0.53 -28.76 27.35
CA HIS A 775 -0.51 -30.03 28.05
C HIS A 775 -0.84 -29.85 29.56
N PRO A 776 -1.72 -30.69 30.16
CA PRO A 776 -2.08 -30.57 31.57
C PRO A 776 -0.87 -30.85 32.46
N GLY A 777 -0.26 -29.82 32.98
CA GLY A 777 0.97 -29.83 33.81
C GLY A 777 1.80 -28.56 33.70
N SER A 778 1.56 -27.71 32.74
CA SER A 778 2.24 -26.42 32.59
C SER A 778 1.38 -25.27 33.12
N SER A 779 1.52 -24.95 34.37
CA SER A 779 0.88 -23.80 34.98
C SER A 779 1.81 -22.58 34.97
N ARG A 780 1.93 -21.86 33.85
CA ARG A 780 2.28 -20.43 33.74
C ARG A 780 2.51 -20.06 32.26
N LYS A 781 1.85 -19.03 31.80
CA LYS A 781 2.08 -18.42 30.51
C LYS A 781 3.52 -17.83 30.45
N LEU A 782 4.32 -18.29 29.49
CA LEU A 782 5.58 -17.62 29.12
C LEU A 782 5.25 -16.42 28.22
N PRO A 783 5.98 -15.29 28.34
CA PRO A 783 5.76 -14.15 27.45
C PRO A 783 6.05 -14.56 26.00
N LEU A 784 5.08 -14.29 25.14
CA LEU A 784 5.21 -14.38 23.68
C LEU A 784 6.21 -13.33 23.21
N PHE A 785 7.35 -13.75 22.68
CA PHE A 785 8.14 -12.92 21.78
C PHE A 785 7.90 -13.43 20.35
N VAL A 786 7.23 -12.57 19.55
CA VAL A 786 6.99 -12.73 18.12
C VAL A 786 8.28 -12.54 17.33
#